data_ed219228a29aa970e0031599c3628711
#
_entry.id   ed219228a29aa970e0031599c3628711
#
_cell.length_a   1.000
_cell.length_b   1.000
_cell.length_c   1.000
_cell.angle_alpha   90.00
_cell.angle_beta   90.00
_cell.angle_gamma   90.00
#
_symmetry.space_group_name_H-M   'P 1'
#
loop_
_entity.id
_entity.type
_entity.pdbx_description
1 polymer ?
#
loop_
_entity_poly.entity_id
_entity_poly.type
_entity_poly.pdbx_seq_one_letter_code
_entity_poly.pdbx_strand_id
1 'polypeptide(L)'
;MAKEALMANAIRALAMDAVQLANSGHPGAPMGMADMAVALWGDHLKYNPANPHWLDRDRFVLSNGHASMLLYAVLHLTGYALSIDDIKHFRQLHSKTPGHPEVDVTPGVETTTGPLGQGITNAVGFALAEKLLAAEFNRDGHAIVDHHTYAFLGDGCMMEGISHEAIGLAGAWRLGKLIALYDDNGISIDGKVAPWFIDNTALRFEAHGWNTIGPIDGNDAHAVSAAIAQARKNTDNKPTLILCKTQIGKGSPNRAGTAKAHGEALGTEEIALTRTALDWPYAPFEIPEAVYADWSHKDAGARAEAEWDERFAAYSAAFPGLAAELIRRMKGELPKDFNQVAFDTVVAAHSKAETVASRKASQLALESFTAALPEMLGGSADLTGSNLTNTKSTPQLRFDAETGDVVLGEAPAQAASAEDESQPGSTTDGATSAPTPAARGPIGRHINYGVREFGMAAIMNGVALHGGYIPYGGTFLTFSDYSRNAIRMAALMKHRVIHVFTHDSIGLGEDGPTHQSIEHAASLRLIPNLDVWRPGDTAETAVAWAVALQNRSRPTALLLSRQNIAYAPKNDLGDISRGAYVVSEPEVVGLKNKKTVAVIIATGSEVQLALAAQKLLAAKKIAVRVVSMPSTTTFDRQDVAYKKAVLPKKLPRIAVEMGCTGGWWKYGCAAVVGIDTFGESAPAPELFKHFGFTAENVAATVESALER
;
A
#
# COMPACT_ATOMS: atom_id res chain seq x y z
N MET A 1 -16.54 -14.82 -39.43
CA MET A 1 -16.13 -15.02 -38.04
C MET A 1 -17.18 -14.39 -37.11
N ALA A 2 -17.46 -14.96 -35.94
CA ALA A 2 -18.35 -14.34 -34.96
C ALA A 2 -17.71 -13.04 -34.44
N LYS A 3 -18.52 -12.08 -33.97
CA LYS A 3 -18.08 -10.78 -33.45
C LYS A 3 -17.04 -10.94 -32.34
N GLU A 4 -17.32 -11.77 -31.35
CA GLU A 4 -16.46 -12.02 -30.19
C GLU A 4 -15.11 -12.61 -30.59
N ALA A 5 -15.09 -13.48 -31.60
CA ALA A 5 -13.86 -14.05 -32.12
C ALA A 5 -12.97 -12.99 -32.82
N LEU A 6 -13.57 -12.02 -33.53
CA LEU A 6 -12.84 -10.91 -34.14
C LEU A 6 -12.29 -9.98 -33.06
N MET A 7 -13.07 -9.69 -32.01
CA MET A 7 -12.63 -8.90 -30.87
C MET A 7 -11.46 -9.56 -30.14
N ALA A 8 -11.52 -10.86 -29.88
CA ALA A 8 -10.43 -11.61 -29.23
C ALA A 8 -9.18 -11.67 -30.14
N ASN A 9 -9.35 -11.85 -31.45
CA ASN A 9 -8.23 -11.90 -32.40
C ASN A 9 -7.51 -10.54 -32.52
N ALA A 10 -8.20 -9.41 -32.32
CA ALA A 10 -7.56 -8.10 -32.24
C ALA A 10 -6.57 -8.01 -31.05
N ILE A 11 -6.96 -8.53 -29.88
CA ILE A 11 -6.06 -8.62 -28.71
C ILE A 11 -4.85 -9.52 -29.05
N ARG A 12 -5.09 -10.70 -29.62
CA ARG A 12 -4.03 -11.65 -30.00
C ARG A 12 -3.06 -11.03 -30.98
N ALA A 13 -3.58 -10.34 -32.02
CA ALA A 13 -2.77 -9.63 -33.00
C ALA A 13 -1.89 -8.55 -32.38
N LEU A 14 -2.48 -7.64 -31.59
CA LEU A 14 -1.74 -6.56 -30.91
C LEU A 14 -0.68 -7.12 -29.97
N ALA A 15 -1.00 -8.18 -29.22
CA ALA A 15 -0.06 -8.80 -28.29
C ALA A 15 1.15 -9.42 -29.00
N MET A 16 0.93 -10.23 -30.07
CA MET A 16 2.05 -10.83 -30.78
C MET A 16 2.87 -9.79 -31.55
N ASP A 17 2.24 -8.77 -32.12
CA ASP A 17 2.92 -7.71 -32.89
C ASP A 17 3.80 -6.85 -31.99
N ALA A 18 3.27 -6.40 -30.85
CA ALA A 18 4.00 -5.54 -29.91
C ALA A 18 5.20 -6.28 -29.29
N VAL A 19 5.00 -7.55 -28.87
CA VAL A 19 6.09 -8.37 -28.33
C VAL A 19 7.14 -8.66 -29.39
N GLN A 20 6.74 -8.92 -30.64
CA GLN A 20 7.67 -9.13 -31.74
C GLN A 20 8.47 -7.87 -32.07
N LEU A 21 7.81 -6.72 -32.14
CA LEU A 21 8.47 -5.43 -32.42
C LEU A 21 9.48 -5.08 -31.34
N ALA A 22 9.11 -5.28 -30.07
CA ALA A 22 9.99 -5.06 -28.92
C ALA A 22 11.09 -6.14 -28.79
N ASN A 23 10.93 -7.27 -29.46
CA ASN A 23 11.73 -8.50 -29.30
C ASN A 23 11.88 -8.90 -27.82
N SER A 24 10.86 -8.62 -27.03
CA SER A 24 10.82 -8.85 -25.58
C SER A 24 9.39 -8.81 -25.09
N GLY A 25 8.99 -9.76 -24.24
CA GLY A 25 7.66 -9.78 -23.63
C GLY A 25 7.05 -11.17 -23.60
N HIS A 26 5.77 -11.24 -23.22
CA HIS A 26 5.03 -12.46 -22.96
C HIS A 26 3.77 -12.47 -23.82
N PRO A 27 3.78 -13.06 -25.03
CA PRO A 27 2.61 -13.04 -25.90
C PRO A 27 1.58 -14.11 -25.56
N GLY A 28 2.00 -15.21 -24.93
CA GLY A 28 1.18 -16.42 -24.78
C GLY A 28 -0.03 -16.24 -23.88
N ALA A 29 0.15 -15.69 -22.69
CA ALA A 29 -0.96 -15.45 -21.77
C ALA A 29 -1.97 -14.43 -22.32
N PRO A 30 -1.58 -13.28 -22.92
CA PRO A 30 -2.51 -12.38 -23.61
C PRO A 30 -3.32 -13.09 -24.70
N MET A 31 -2.70 -13.97 -25.50
CA MET A 31 -3.39 -14.71 -26.55
C MET A 31 -4.36 -15.76 -25.98
N GLY A 32 -4.01 -16.40 -24.86
CA GLY A 32 -4.84 -17.38 -24.17
C GLY A 32 -6.07 -16.78 -23.50
N MET A 33 -5.91 -15.63 -22.83
CA MET A 33 -6.96 -14.95 -22.07
C MET A 33 -7.82 -13.97 -22.90
N ALA A 34 -7.60 -13.85 -24.20
CA ALA A 34 -8.29 -12.87 -25.05
C ALA A 34 -9.83 -13.00 -24.98
N ASP A 35 -10.35 -14.23 -25.00
CA ASP A 35 -11.80 -14.48 -24.91
C ASP A 35 -12.36 -14.13 -23.53
N MET A 36 -11.56 -14.37 -22.45
CA MET A 36 -11.92 -13.94 -21.09
C MET A 36 -12.05 -12.41 -21.01
N ALA A 37 -11.15 -11.70 -21.69
CA ALA A 37 -11.19 -10.23 -21.72
C ALA A 37 -12.39 -9.72 -22.54
N VAL A 38 -12.73 -10.36 -23.66
CA VAL A 38 -13.95 -10.02 -24.42
C VAL A 38 -15.18 -10.14 -23.55
N ALA A 39 -15.34 -11.25 -22.81
CA ALA A 39 -16.47 -11.47 -21.93
C ALA A 39 -16.56 -10.41 -20.82
N LEU A 40 -15.45 -10.13 -20.13
CA LEU A 40 -15.46 -9.20 -19.02
C LEU A 40 -15.69 -7.76 -19.47
N TRP A 41 -14.86 -7.26 -20.38
CA TRP A 41 -14.85 -5.87 -20.80
C TRP A 41 -16.01 -5.50 -21.75
N GLY A 42 -16.51 -6.50 -22.51
CA GLY A 42 -17.64 -6.31 -23.42
C GLY A 42 -18.99 -6.30 -22.72
N ASP A 43 -19.17 -7.17 -21.71
CA ASP A 43 -20.51 -7.44 -21.17
C ASP A 43 -20.70 -7.02 -19.70
N HIS A 44 -19.63 -6.97 -18.88
CA HIS A 44 -19.79 -6.93 -17.43
C HIS A 44 -19.10 -5.77 -16.73
N LEU A 45 -17.92 -5.33 -17.17
CA LEU A 45 -17.13 -4.32 -16.49
C LEU A 45 -17.79 -2.94 -16.61
N LYS A 46 -18.01 -2.29 -15.49
CA LYS A 46 -18.54 -0.92 -15.40
C LYS A 46 -17.38 0.07 -15.39
N TYR A 47 -17.20 0.83 -16.46
CA TYR A 47 -16.09 1.80 -16.59
C TYR A 47 -16.41 2.90 -17.60
N ASN A 48 -15.66 4.02 -17.52
CA ASN A 48 -15.67 5.06 -18.53
C ASN A 48 -14.24 5.33 -19.03
N PRO A 49 -13.90 5.00 -20.30
CA PRO A 49 -12.57 5.24 -20.84
C PRO A 49 -12.16 6.71 -20.83
N ALA A 50 -13.12 7.65 -20.89
CA ALA A 50 -12.87 9.08 -20.85
C ALA A 50 -12.55 9.58 -19.42
N ASN A 51 -12.97 8.86 -18.38
CA ASN A 51 -12.69 9.15 -16.98
C ASN A 51 -12.18 7.90 -16.23
N PRO A 52 -10.88 7.57 -16.36
CA PRO A 52 -10.28 6.42 -15.67
C PRO A 52 -10.33 6.50 -14.14
N HIS A 53 -10.67 7.66 -13.59
CA HIS A 53 -10.73 7.92 -12.15
C HIS A 53 -12.17 8.03 -11.61
N TRP A 54 -13.19 7.69 -12.43
CA TRP A 54 -14.56 7.66 -11.96
C TRP A 54 -14.70 6.85 -10.67
N LEU A 55 -15.33 7.43 -9.65
CA LEU A 55 -15.35 6.90 -8.30
C LEU A 55 -15.94 5.48 -8.25
N ASP A 56 -17.10 5.26 -8.86
CA ASP A 56 -17.87 4.01 -8.79
C ASP A 56 -17.63 3.08 -10.00
N ARG A 57 -16.49 3.23 -10.71
CA ARG A 57 -16.07 2.27 -11.73
C ARG A 57 -15.70 0.94 -11.08
N ASP A 58 -15.93 -0.17 -11.77
CA ASP A 58 -15.35 -1.46 -11.39
C ASP A 58 -13.81 -1.39 -11.44
N ARG A 59 -13.15 -2.19 -10.64
CA ARG A 59 -11.68 -2.29 -10.59
C ARG A 59 -11.23 -3.56 -11.27
N PHE A 60 -10.28 -3.44 -12.20
CA PHE A 60 -9.66 -4.58 -12.85
C PHE A 60 -8.19 -4.71 -12.48
N VAL A 61 -7.78 -5.91 -12.04
CA VAL A 61 -6.40 -6.23 -11.68
C VAL A 61 -5.88 -7.39 -12.52
N LEU A 62 -4.84 -7.14 -13.29
CA LEU A 62 -4.09 -8.19 -13.96
C LEU A 62 -2.98 -8.70 -13.03
N SER A 63 -3.29 -9.73 -12.21
CA SER A 63 -2.36 -10.26 -11.20
C SER A 63 -1.17 -10.98 -11.84
N ASN A 64 -1.37 -11.65 -12.97
CA ASN A 64 -0.30 -12.16 -13.83
C ASN A 64 0.23 -11.04 -14.75
N GLY A 65 0.86 -10.03 -14.13
CA GLY A 65 1.27 -8.79 -14.79
C GLY A 65 2.21 -8.94 -15.99
N HIS A 66 2.86 -10.08 -16.15
CA HIS A 66 3.62 -10.38 -17.37
C HIS A 66 2.74 -10.44 -18.63
N ALA A 67 1.43 -10.71 -18.48
CA ALA A 67 0.46 -10.62 -19.56
C ALA A 67 0.03 -9.19 -19.90
N SER A 68 0.86 -8.19 -19.63
CA SER A 68 0.56 -6.75 -19.74
C SER A 68 -0.05 -6.35 -21.08
N MET A 69 0.36 -6.97 -22.19
CA MET A 69 -0.20 -6.68 -23.50
C MET A 69 -1.68 -7.03 -23.65
N LEU A 70 -2.23 -7.96 -22.84
CA LEU A 70 -3.68 -8.15 -22.77
C LEU A 70 -4.36 -6.85 -22.32
N LEU A 71 -3.92 -6.31 -21.20
CA LEU A 71 -4.50 -5.10 -20.62
C LEU A 71 -4.30 -3.88 -21.53
N TYR A 72 -3.12 -3.70 -22.10
CA TYR A 72 -2.85 -2.57 -22.99
C TYR A 72 -3.68 -2.64 -24.28
N ALA A 73 -3.82 -3.84 -24.87
CA ALA A 73 -4.68 -4.02 -26.03
C ALA A 73 -6.15 -3.67 -25.73
N VAL A 74 -6.67 -4.15 -24.61
CA VAL A 74 -8.05 -3.85 -24.18
C VAL A 74 -8.23 -2.37 -23.91
N LEU A 75 -7.33 -1.73 -23.16
CA LEU A 75 -7.42 -0.29 -22.88
C LEU A 75 -7.38 0.54 -24.16
N HIS A 76 -6.53 0.18 -25.11
CA HIS A 76 -6.48 0.81 -26.44
C HIS A 76 -7.82 0.65 -27.20
N LEU A 77 -8.28 -0.59 -27.34
CA LEU A 77 -9.46 -0.93 -28.12
C LEU A 77 -10.75 -0.34 -27.56
N THR A 78 -10.91 -0.28 -26.23
CA THR A 78 -12.09 0.26 -25.56
C THR A 78 -12.15 1.77 -25.52
N GLY A 79 -11.05 2.46 -25.87
CA GLY A 79 -11.02 3.92 -26.07
C GLY A 79 -10.41 4.75 -24.97
N TYR A 80 -9.61 4.17 -24.07
CA TYR A 80 -8.76 4.94 -23.16
C TYR A 80 -7.73 5.77 -23.94
N ALA A 81 -7.11 6.75 -23.28
CA ALA A 81 -6.08 7.62 -23.87
C ALA A 81 -4.74 6.88 -24.11
N LEU A 82 -4.82 5.76 -24.80
CA LEU A 82 -3.71 4.89 -25.18
C LEU A 82 -3.78 4.63 -26.69
N SER A 83 -2.86 5.23 -27.45
CA SER A 83 -2.85 5.15 -28.91
C SER A 83 -2.20 3.87 -29.44
N ILE A 84 -2.41 3.59 -30.74
CA ILE A 84 -1.71 2.48 -31.41
C ILE A 84 -0.19 2.70 -31.42
N ASP A 85 0.26 3.96 -31.46
CA ASP A 85 1.68 4.28 -31.38
C ASP A 85 2.24 4.04 -29.97
N ASP A 86 1.44 4.26 -28.90
CA ASP A 86 1.82 3.83 -27.56
C ASP A 86 1.99 2.31 -27.48
N ILE A 87 1.13 1.53 -28.15
CA ILE A 87 1.26 0.06 -28.26
C ILE A 87 2.54 -0.34 -28.99
N LYS A 88 2.88 0.31 -30.10
CA LYS A 88 4.14 0.07 -30.84
C LYS A 88 5.39 0.36 -30.01
N HIS A 89 5.28 1.26 -29.03
CA HIS A 89 6.37 1.59 -28.12
C HIS A 89 6.44 0.70 -26.88
N PHE A 90 5.82 -0.49 -26.92
CA PHE A 90 5.86 -1.46 -25.82
C PHE A 90 7.29 -1.71 -25.33
N ARG A 91 7.51 -1.60 -24.02
CA ARG A 91 8.82 -1.77 -23.36
C ARG A 91 9.90 -0.78 -23.78
N GLN A 92 9.55 0.36 -24.35
CA GLN A 92 10.51 1.41 -24.68
C GLN A 92 10.61 2.45 -23.54
N LEU A 93 11.74 3.16 -23.49
CA LEU A 93 11.98 4.18 -22.47
C LEU A 93 10.89 5.26 -22.51
N HIS A 94 10.31 5.59 -21.37
CA HIS A 94 9.21 6.56 -21.21
C HIS A 94 7.89 6.20 -21.92
N SER A 95 7.74 4.95 -22.34
CA SER A 95 6.48 4.48 -22.95
C SER A 95 5.35 4.41 -21.93
N LYS A 96 4.10 4.64 -22.39
CA LYS A 96 2.89 4.35 -21.62
C LYS A 96 2.57 2.86 -21.51
N THR A 97 3.33 2.01 -22.17
CA THR A 97 3.17 0.55 -22.18
C THR A 97 4.44 -0.14 -21.63
N PRO A 98 4.74 0.03 -20.33
CA PRO A 98 5.89 -0.62 -19.72
C PRO A 98 5.77 -2.13 -19.74
N GLY A 99 6.84 -2.86 -19.41
CA GLY A 99 6.91 -4.32 -19.49
C GLY A 99 5.87 -5.06 -18.64
N HIS A 100 5.44 -4.46 -17.55
CA HIS A 100 4.36 -4.89 -16.66
C HIS A 100 3.47 -3.67 -16.37
N PRO A 101 2.18 -3.85 -16.03
CA PRO A 101 1.29 -2.73 -15.75
C PRO A 101 1.83 -1.85 -14.62
N GLU A 102 1.86 -0.54 -14.86
CA GLU A 102 2.27 0.45 -13.85
C GLU A 102 1.15 1.49 -13.68
N VAL A 103 0.66 1.63 -12.44
CA VAL A 103 -0.31 2.65 -12.07
C VAL A 103 0.29 4.05 -12.29
N ASP A 104 -0.53 5.02 -12.68
CA ASP A 104 -0.14 6.40 -13.02
C ASP A 104 0.75 6.54 -14.28
N VAL A 105 1.12 5.43 -14.94
CA VAL A 105 1.82 5.43 -16.23
C VAL A 105 0.86 5.16 -17.38
N THR A 106 0.05 4.11 -17.25
CA THR A 106 -0.95 3.74 -18.27
C THR A 106 -2.35 4.13 -17.78
N PRO A 107 -3.11 4.96 -18.52
CA PRO A 107 -4.50 5.26 -18.16
C PRO A 107 -5.35 4.00 -18.04
N GLY A 108 -6.07 3.84 -16.92
CA GLY A 108 -6.93 2.67 -16.66
C GLY A 108 -6.24 1.49 -15.95
N VAL A 109 -4.95 1.59 -15.66
CA VAL A 109 -4.26 0.62 -14.79
C VAL A 109 -4.49 0.96 -13.32
N GLU A 110 -5.06 0.03 -12.56
CA GLU A 110 -5.45 0.24 -11.16
C GLU A 110 -4.32 -0.01 -10.16
N THR A 111 -3.38 -0.87 -10.50
CA THR A 111 -2.23 -1.20 -9.65
C THR A 111 -1.05 -1.67 -10.48
N THR A 112 0.16 -1.43 -9.97
CA THR A 112 1.39 -1.98 -10.55
C THR A 112 1.54 -3.44 -10.18
N THR A 113 1.64 -4.31 -11.18
CA THR A 113 1.83 -5.74 -11.03
C THR A 113 3.12 -6.22 -11.71
N GLY A 114 3.42 -7.50 -11.64
CA GLY A 114 4.68 -8.10 -12.12
C GLY A 114 5.22 -9.10 -11.10
N PRO A 115 5.46 -8.72 -9.82
CA PRO A 115 5.65 -9.70 -8.75
C PRO A 115 4.35 -10.47 -8.52
N LEU A 116 4.36 -11.77 -8.85
CA LEU A 116 3.18 -12.62 -8.80
C LEU A 116 2.59 -12.70 -7.37
N GLY A 117 1.29 -12.90 -7.27
CA GLY A 117 0.57 -12.95 -5.99
C GLY A 117 0.20 -11.58 -5.40
N GLN A 118 0.93 -10.51 -5.69
CA GLN A 118 0.57 -9.19 -5.14
C GLN A 118 -0.66 -8.57 -5.80
N GLY A 119 -0.92 -8.84 -7.09
CA GLY A 119 -2.09 -8.31 -7.77
C GLY A 119 -3.40 -8.79 -7.14
N ILE A 120 -3.57 -10.10 -6.94
CA ILE A 120 -4.76 -10.64 -6.25
C ILE A 120 -4.87 -10.09 -4.82
N THR A 121 -3.74 -9.89 -4.13
CA THR A 121 -3.72 -9.33 -2.78
C THR A 121 -4.14 -7.86 -2.78
N ASN A 122 -3.73 -7.06 -3.78
CA ASN A 122 -4.24 -5.70 -3.95
C ASN A 122 -5.74 -5.71 -4.28
N ALA A 123 -6.22 -6.66 -5.09
CA ALA A 123 -7.65 -6.81 -5.39
C ALA A 123 -8.49 -7.09 -4.12
N VAL A 124 -7.95 -7.88 -3.18
CA VAL A 124 -8.56 -8.04 -1.84
C VAL A 124 -8.67 -6.70 -1.11
N GLY A 125 -7.62 -5.87 -1.19
CA GLY A 125 -7.62 -4.52 -0.62
C GLY A 125 -8.67 -3.59 -1.27
N PHE A 126 -8.81 -3.64 -2.60
CA PHE A 126 -9.85 -2.91 -3.32
C PHE A 126 -11.26 -3.33 -2.89
N ALA A 127 -11.55 -4.62 -2.87
CA ALA A 127 -12.85 -5.14 -2.48
C ALA A 127 -13.18 -4.86 -1.00
N LEU A 128 -12.18 -4.86 -0.13
CA LEU A 128 -12.35 -4.46 1.27
C LEU A 128 -12.70 -2.97 1.37
N ALA A 129 -11.99 -2.10 0.67
CA ALA A 129 -12.23 -0.67 0.69
C ALA A 129 -13.62 -0.32 0.15
N GLU A 130 -14.04 -0.95 -0.95
CA GLU A 130 -15.41 -0.81 -1.47
C GLU A 130 -16.45 -1.18 -0.40
N LYS A 131 -16.32 -2.35 0.20
CA LYS A 131 -17.26 -2.86 1.21
C LYS A 131 -17.39 -1.94 2.42
N LEU A 132 -16.26 -1.39 2.89
CA LEU A 132 -16.25 -0.46 4.02
C LEU A 132 -16.87 0.90 3.65
N LEU A 133 -16.52 1.45 2.48
CA LEU A 133 -17.11 2.71 2.00
C LEU A 133 -18.62 2.56 1.74
N ALA A 134 -19.06 1.44 1.18
CA ALA A 134 -20.49 1.15 1.00
C ALA A 134 -21.24 1.12 2.35
N ALA A 135 -20.65 0.48 3.36
CA ALA A 135 -21.23 0.44 4.71
C ALA A 135 -21.31 1.83 5.36
N GLU A 136 -20.27 2.68 5.16
CA GLU A 136 -20.23 4.03 5.73
C GLU A 136 -21.15 5.02 5.00
N PHE A 137 -21.13 5.00 3.66
CA PHE A 137 -21.70 6.09 2.86
C PHE A 137 -23.02 5.77 2.17
N ASN A 138 -23.30 4.50 1.80
CA ASN A 138 -24.58 4.18 1.18
C ASN A 138 -25.75 4.40 2.14
N ARG A 139 -26.86 4.87 1.61
CA ARG A 139 -28.13 5.07 2.34
C ARG A 139 -29.26 4.43 1.55
N ASP A 140 -30.38 4.19 2.20
CA ASP A 140 -31.57 3.59 1.57
C ASP A 140 -32.01 4.44 0.36
N GLY A 141 -32.14 3.81 -0.80
CA GLY A 141 -32.40 4.48 -2.07
C GLY A 141 -31.20 5.17 -2.71
N HIS A 142 -30.03 5.18 -2.08
CA HIS A 142 -28.82 5.85 -2.56
C HIS A 142 -27.58 4.96 -2.45
N ALA A 143 -27.45 3.97 -3.33
CA ALA A 143 -26.25 3.17 -3.49
C ALA A 143 -25.25 3.94 -4.39
N ILE A 144 -24.32 4.68 -3.75
CA ILE A 144 -23.32 5.51 -4.43
C ILE A 144 -21.94 4.87 -4.48
N VAL A 145 -21.70 3.81 -3.70
CA VAL A 145 -20.54 2.94 -3.74
C VAL A 145 -21.04 1.53 -4.01
N ASP A 146 -20.93 1.08 -5.27
CA ASP A 146 -21.47 -0.21 -5.70
C ASP A 146 -20.72 -0.73 -6.93
N HIS A 147 -19.44 -1.09 -6.73
CA HIS A 147 -18.60 -1.59 -7.80
C HIS A 147 -17.93 -2.91 -7.42
N HIS A 148 -17.63 -3.70 -8.44
CA HIS A 148 -16.94 -4.97 -8.30
C HIS A 148 -15.42 -4.79 -8.46
N THR A 149 -14.67 -5.74 -7.93
CA THR A 149 -13.26 -5.92 -8.22
C THR A 149 -13.06 -7.23 -8.96
N TYR A 150 -12.46 -7.16 -10.15
CA TYR A 150 -12.12 -8.32 -10.96
C TYR A 150 -10.61 -8.52 -10.98
N ALA A 151 -10.17 -9.78 -10.90
CA ALA A 151 -8.75 -10.11 -11.00
C ALA A 151 -8.54 -11.27 -11.97
N PHE A 152 -7.62 -11.10 -12.94
CA PHE A 152 -7.11 -12.21 -13.72
C PHE A 152 -5.80 -12.72 -13.13
N LEU A 153 -5.65 -14.02 -13.00
CA LEU A 153 -4.50 -14.67 -12.41
C LEU A 153 -4.19 -16.00 -13.10
N GLY A 154 -2.93 -16.41 -13.07
CA GLY A 154 -2.47 -17.65 -13.67
C GLY A 154 -1.83 -18.59 -12.64
N ASP A 155 -1.32 -19.74 -13.11
CA ASP A 155 -0.70 -20.79 -12.27
C ASP A 155 0.35 -20.22 -11.31
N GLY A 156 1.24 -19.35 -11.77
CA GLY A 156 2.26 -18.76 -10.95
C GLY A 156 1.71 -17.89 -9.79
N CYS A 157 0.58 -17.17 -10.02
CA CYS A 157 -0.08 -16.44 -8.95
C CYS A 157 -0.63 -17.39 -7.88
N MET A 158 -1.09 -18.58 -8.29
CA MET A 158 -1.63 -19.57 -7.38
C MET A 158 -0.57 -20.28 -6.55
N MET A 159 0.68 -20.29 -7.01
CA MET A 159 1.83 -20.90 -6.30
C MET A 159 2.40 -19.96 -5.23
N GLU A 160 2.25 -18.66 -5.37
CA GLU A 160 2.82 -17.67 -4.44
C GLU A 160 2.19 -17.76 -3.05
N GLY A 161 3.04 -17.77 -2.00
CA GLY A 161 2.59 -17.86 -0.60
C GLY A 161 1.62 -16.75 -0.20
N ILE A 162 1.86 -15.52 -0.66
CA ILE A 162 0.99 -14.37 -0.37
C ILE A 162 -0.45 -14.56 -0.87
N SER A 163 -0.65 -15.31 -1.97
CA SER A 163 -1.99 -15.59 -2.48
C SER A 163 -2.80 -16.41 -1.48
N HIS A 164 -2.18 -17.33 -0.75
CA HIS A 164 -2.85 -18.10 0.33
C HIS A 164 -3.24 -17.20 1.50
N GLU A 165 -2.41 -16.22 1.86
CA GLU A 165 -2.74 -15.22 2.88
C GLU A 165 -3.95 -14.37 2.44
N ALA A 166 -3.94 -13.91 1.20
CA ALA A 166 -4.96 -13.05 0.63
C ALA A 166 -6.33 -13.75 0.49
N ILE A 167 -6.36 -14.96 -0.10
CA ILE A 167 -7.61 -15.70 -0.32
C ILE A 167 -8.25 -16.09 1.01
N GLY A 168 -7.44 -16.44 2.03
CA GLY A 168 -7.93 -16.74 3.37
C GLY A 168 -8.64 -15.56 4.02
N LEU A 169 -8.07 -14.36 3.89
CA LEU A 169 -8.69 -13.14 4.42
C LEU A 169 -9.91 -12.71 3.60
N ALA A 170 -9.88 -12.81 2.28
CA ALA A 170 -11.02 -12.46 1.42
C ALA A 170 -12.26 -13.32 1.75
N GLY A 171 -12.07 -14.60 1.97
CA GLY A 171 -13.16 -15.49 2.40
C GLY A 171 -13.66 -15.17 3.81
N ALA A 172 -12.74 -14.96 4.77
CA ALA A 172 -13.08 -14.60 6.14
C ALA A 172 -13.85 -13.27 6.24
N TRP A 173 -13.52 -12.31 5.39
CA TRP A 173 -14.21 -11.01 5.30
C TRP A 173 -15.42 -11.01 4.38
N ARG A 174 -15.70 -12.15 3.74
CA ARG A 174 -16.82 -12.32 2.80
C ARG A 174 -16.89 -11.18 1.77
N LEU A 175 -15.85 -11.03 0.97
CA LEU A 175 -15.76 -9.97 -0.04
C LEU A 175 -16.53 -10.37 -1.31
N GLY A 176 -17.86 -10.36 -1.26
CA GLY A 176 -18.73 -10.90 -2.30
C GLY A 176 -18.64 -10.19 -3.65
N LYS A 177 -18.12 -8.95 -3.71
CA LYS A 177 -17.87 -8.22 -4.96
C LYS A 177 -16.47 -8.46 -5.55
N LEU A 178 -15.68 -9.38 -4.97
CA LEU A 178 -14.42 -9.84 -5.55
C LEU A 178 -14.66 -11.07 -6.42
N ILE A 179 -14.41 -10.94 -7.72
CA ILE A 179 -14.53 -12.02 -8.70
C ILE A 179 -13.16 -12.22 -9.36
N ALA A 180 -12.57 -13.38 -9.12
CA ALA A 180 -11.29 -13.78 -9.69
C ALA A 180 -11.50 -14.77 -10.83
N LEU A 181 -10.79 -14.59 -11.96
CA LEU A 181 -10.79 -15.51 -13.08
C LEU A 181 -9.39 -16.13 -13.20
N TYR A 182 -9.34 -17.44 -13.08
CA TYR A 182 -8.09 -18.21 -13.14
C TYR A 182 -7.83 -18.72 -14.54
N ASP A 183 -6.77 -18.21 -15.17
CA ASP A 183 -6.18 -18.69 -16.42
C ASP A 183 -5.46 -20.03 -16.15
N ASP A 184 -6.21 -21.11 -16.17
CA ASP A 184 -5.75 -22.47 -15.91
C ASP A 184 -5.26 -23.10 -17.22
N ASN A 185 -4.07 -22.69 -17.67
CA ASN A 185 -3.43 -23.18 -18.90
C ASN A 185 -2.38 -24.27 -18.66
N GLY A 186 -1.95 -24.50 -17.42
CA GLY A 186 -1.03 -25.57 -17.02
C GLY A 186 0.41 -25.40 -17.53
N ILE A 187 0.81 -24.20 -17.96
CA ILE A 187 2.14 -23.92 -18.52
C ILE A 187 2.79 -22.75 -17.82
N SER A 188 4.01 -22.95 -17.36
CA SER A 188 4.91 -21.89 -16.88
C SER A 188 6.10 -21.72 -17.84
N ILE A 189 7.04 -20.83 -17.48
CA ILE A 189 8.27 -20.63 -18.24
C ILE A 189 9.14 -21.89 -18.28
N ASP A 190 9.07 -22.74 -17.24
CA ASP A 190 9.81 -24.01 -17.14
C ASP A 190 9.08 -25.19 -17.78
N GLY A 191 7.88 -24.97 -18.34
CA GLY A 191 7.10 -26.00 -19.00
C GLY A 191 5.78 -26.33 -18.32
N LYS A 192 5.36 -27.60 -18.41
CA LYS A 192 4.11 -28.09 -17.79
C LYS A 192 4.22 -28.05 -16.27
N VAL A 193 3.25 -27.41 -15.60
CA VAL A 193 3.28 -27.22 -14.14
C VAL A 193 2.97 -28.48 -13.34
N ALA A 194 2.34 -29.49 -13.94
CA ALA A 194 1.91 -30.71 -13.25
C ALA A 194 2.96 -31.41 -12.38
N PRO A 195 4.29 -31.41 -12.67
CA PRO A 195 5.29 -32.01 -11.80
C PRO A 195 5.49 -31.30 -10.44
N TRP A 196 5.12 -30.01 -10.32
CA TRP A 196 5.35 -29.23 -9.11
C TRP A 196 4.14 -28.40 -8.63
N PHE A 197 3.01 -28.50 -9.33
CA PHE A 197 1.76 -27.87 -8.96
C PHE A 197 0.59 -28.83 -9.24
N ILE A 198 0.15 -29.54 -8.19
CA ILE A 198 -0.89 -30.59 -8.25
C ILE A 198 -2.11 -30.22 -7.43
N ASP A 199 -2.23 -28.97 -7.00
CA ASP A 199 -3.32 -28.49 -6.16
C ASP A 199 -4.68 -28.68 -6.83
N ASN A 200 -5.66 -29.09 -6.04
CA ASN A 200 -7.05 -28.88 -6.41
C ASN A 200 -7.43 -27.43 -6.04
N THR A 201 -7.22 -26.52 -6.99
CA THR A 201 -7.43 -25.10 -6.78
C THR A 201 -8.86 -24.77 -6.37
N ALA A 202 -9.88 -25.46 -6.92
CA ALA A 202 -11.28 -25.26 -6.54
C ALA A 202 -11.47 -25.58 -5.05
N LEU A 203 -11.11 -26.78 -4.61
CA LEU A 203 -11.25 -27.20 -3.21
C LEU A 203 -10.46 -26.30 -2.26
N ARG A 204 -9.29 -25.83 -2.66
CA ARG A 204 -8.50 -24.87 -1.86
C ARG A 204 -9.25 -23.56 -1.63
N PHE A 205 -9.85 -23.00 -2.66
CA PHE A 205 -10.63 -21.75 -2.54
C PHE A 205 -11.92 -21.99 -1.73
N GLU A 206 -12.61 -23.09 -1.95
CA GLU A 206 -13.79 -23.48 -1.16
C GLU A 206 -13.47 -23.62 0.33
N ALA A 207 -12.33 -24.25 0.65
CA ALA A 207 -11.85 -24.37 2.03
C ALA A 207 -11.55 -23.02 2.69
N HIS A 208 -11.23 -22.01 1.88
CA HIS A 208 -11.07 -20.61 2.32
C HIS A 208 -12.36 -19.79 2.29
N GLY A 209 -13.53 -20.42 2.04
CA GLY A 209 -14.83 -19.74 2.08
C GLY A 209 -15.20 -18.98 0.81
N TRP A 210 -14.59 -19.31 -0.33
CA TRP A 210 -14.96 -18.80 -1.63
C TRP A 210 -16.03 -19.67 -2.30
N ASN A 211 -16.76 -19.09 -3.24
CA ASN A 211 -17.51 -19.84 -4.25
C ASN A 211 -16.58 -20.17 -5.41
N THR A 212 -16.81 -21.31 -6.05
CA THR A 212 -16.09 -21.70 -7.27
C THR A 212 -17.07 -22.00 -8.40
N ILE A 213 -16.72 -21.60 -9.62
CA ILE A 213 -17.47 -21.88 -10.85
C ILE A 213 -16.51 -22.50 -11.86
N GLY A 214 -16.90 -23.61 -12.44
CA GLY A 214 -16.10 -24.30 -13.47
C GLY A 214 -15.56 -25.66 -12.99
N PRO A 215 -14.58 -26.24 -13.73
CA PRO A 215 -13.88 -25.63 -14.87
C PRO A 215 -14.78 -25.37 -16.08
N ILE A 216 -14.61 -24.21 -16.73
CA ILE A 216 -15.27 -23.82 -17.96
C ILE A 216 -14.26 -23.67 -19.10
N ASP A 217 -14.71 -23.65 -20.34
CA ASP A 217 -13.86 -23.28 -21.49
C ASP A 217 -13.57 -21.77 -21.45
N GLY A 218 -12.36 -21.41 -21.04
CA GLY A 218 -11.89 -20.01 -20.98
C GLY A 218 -11.61 -19.41 -22.36
N ASN A 219 -11.70 -20.20 -23.41
CA ASN A 219 -11.59 -19.75 -24.79
C ASN A 219 -12.96 -19.66 -25.50
N ASP A 220 -14.04 -19.72 -24.75
CA ASP A 220 -15.41 -19.41 -25.16
C ASP A 220 -15.90 -18.20 -24.38
N ALA A 221 -15.96 -17.03 -25.03
CA ALA A 221 -16.40 -15.78 -24.41
C ALA A 221 -17.82 -15.86 -23.82
N HIS A 222 -18.71 -16.64 -24.45
CA HIS A 222 -20.09 -16.82 -23.93
C HIS A 222 -20.12 -17.64 -22.65
N ALA A 223 -19.30 -18.72 -22.59
CA ALA A 223 -19.19 -19.51 -21.34
C ALA A 223 -18.61 -18.67 -20.20
N VAL A 224 -17.59 -17.85 -20.47
CA VAL A 224 -17.00 -16.93 -19.49
C VAL A 224 -18.01 -15.87 -19.07
N SER A 225 -18.72 -15.22 -20.00
CA SER A 225 -19.74 -14.22 -19.70
C SER A 225 -20.87 -14.81 -18.83
N ALA A 226 -21.33 -16.01 -19.12
CA ALA A 226 -22.35 -16.70 -18.32
C ALA A 226 -21.86 -16.97 -16.88
N ALA A 227 -20.59 -17.38 -16.72
CA ALA A 227 -19.99 -17.62 -15.40
C ALA A 227 -19.85 -16.31 -14.59
N ILE A 228 -19.42 -15.21 -15.22
CA ILE A 228 -19.36 -13.89 -14.57
C ILE A 228 -20.78 -13.45 -14.17
N ALA A 229 -21.77 -13.60 -15.04
CA ALA A 229 -23.17 -13.28 -14.72
C ALA A 229 -23.70 -14.11 -13.54
N GLN A 230 -23.29 -15.37 -13.43
CA GLN A 230 -23.62 -16.23 -12.28
C GLN A 230 -22.93 -15.71 -10.99
N ALA A 231 -21.64 -15.38 -11.07
CA ALA A 231 -20.89 -14.85 -9.92
C ALA A 231 -21.49 -13.54 -9.39
N ARG A 232 -21.90 -12.63 -10.28
CA ARG A 232 -22.52 -11.35 -9.91
C ARG A 232 -23.90 -11.49 -9.25
N LYS A 233 -24.58 -12.59 -9.44
CA LYS A 233 -25.89 -12.88 -8.81
C LYS A 233 -25.77 -13.49 -7.42
N ASN A 234 -24.55 -13.73 -6.97
CA ASN A 234 -24.27 -14.34 -5.68
C ASN A 234 -24.75 -13.43 -4.52
N THR A 235 -25.57 -14.00 -3.63
CA THR A 235 -26.19 -13.27 -2.50
C THR A 235 -25.62 -13.67 -1.15
N ASP A 236 -24.64 -14.61 -1.11
CA ASP A 236 -24.05 -15.10 0.13
C ASP A 236 -22.82 -14.29 0.60
N ASN A 237 -22.52 -13.19 -0.09
CA ASN A 237 -21.39 -12.31 0.18
C ASN A 237 -20.00 -13.00 0.17
N LYS A 238 -19.87 -14.17 -0.47
CA LYS A 238 -18.58 -14.84 -0.63
C LYS A 238 -17.89 -14.39 -1.91
N PRO A 239 -16.57 -14.20 -1.90
CA PRO A 239 -15.82 -13.99 -3.15
C PRO A 239 -15.93 -15.20 -4.06
N THR A 240 -15.78 -15.00 -5.37
CA THR A 240 -15.94 -16.08 -6.37
C THR A 240 -14.68 -16.26 -7.19
N LEU A 241 -14.24 -17.52 -7.35
CA LEU A 241 -13.24 -17.94 -8.32
C LEU A 241 -13.92 -18.64 -9.51
N ILE A 242 -13.63 -18.17 -10.73
CA ILE A 242 -14.02 -18.81 -11.97
C ILE A 242 -12.79 -19.53 -12.55
N LEU A 243 -12.84 -20.86 -12.71
CA LEU A 243 -11.75 -21.66 -13.27
C LEU A 243 -11.91 -21.72 -14.78
N CYS A 244 -11.07 -21.00 -15.51
CA CYS A 244 -11.10 -20.90 -16.97
C CYS A 244 -9.99 -21.76 -17.58
N LYS A 245 -10.34 -22.90 -18.17
CA LYS A 245 -9.39 -23.70 -18.94
C LYS A 245 -9.06 -22.98 -20.25
N THR A 246 -7.79 -22.57 -20.41
CA THR A 246 -7.32 -21.85 -21.58
C THR A 246 -6.17 -22.56 -22.25
N GLN A 247 -5.76 -22.04 -23.40
CA GLN A 247 -4.56 -22.48 -24.09
C GLN A 247 -3.60 -21.30 -24.25
N ILE A 248 -2.46 -21.34 -23.56
CA ILE A 248 -1.40 -20.34 -23.75
C ILE A 248 -0.99 -20.26 -25.21
N GLY A 249 -0.84 -19.04 -25.77
CA GLY A 249 -0.48 -18.86 -27.18
C GLY A 249 -1.54 -19.32 -28.18
N LYS A 250 -2.82 -19.29 -27.81
CA LYS A 250 -3.95 -19.72 -28.68
C LYS A 250 -3.86 -19.09 -30.06
N GLY A 251 -3.99 -19.92 -31.08
CA GLY A 251 -3.89 -19.54 -32.49
C GLY A 251 -2.49 -19.74 -33.11
N SER A 252 -1.45 -19.95 -32.31
CA SER A 252 -0.11 -20.25 -32.80
C SER A 252 0.00 -21.76 -33.14
N PRO A 253 0.21 -22.16 -34.42
CA PRO A 253 0.20 -23.57 -34.80
C PRO A 253 1.28 -24.42 -34.13
N ASN A 254 2.47 -23.86 -33.90
CA ASN A 254 3.63 -24.63 -33.43
C ASN A 254 4.00 -24.27 -31.95
N ARG A 255 3.47 -23.20 -31.37
CA ARG A 255 3.86 -22.75 -30.01
C ARG A 255 2.73 -22.78 -29.00
N ALA A 256 1.46 -22.85 -29.41
CA ALA A 256 0.34 -22.96 -28.51
C ALA A 256 0.48 -24.15 -27.54
N GLY A 257 0.16 -23.95 -26.24
CA GLY A 257 0.27 -24.98 -25.23
C GLY A 257 1.71 -25.33 -24.81
N THR A 258 2.70 -24.52 -25.16
CA THR A 258 4.12 -24.76 -24.85
C THR A 258 4.76 -23.60 -24.10
N ALA A 259 5.84 -23.85 -23.33
CA ALA A 259 6.64 -22.85 -22.68
C ALA A 259 7.24 -21.79 -23.64
N LYS A 260 7.45 -22.17 -24.92
CA LYS A 260 7.96 -21.24 -25.95
C LYS A 260 7.00 -20.09 -26.26
N ALA A 261 5.70 -20.23 -25.98
CA ALA A 261 4.75 -19.12 -26.09
C ALA A 261 4.76 -18.21 -24.85
N HIS A 262 5.35 -18.66 -23.74
CA HIS A 262 5.21 -17.96 -22.45
C HIS A 262 5.93 -16.61 -22.44
N GLY A 263 7.24 -16.57 -22.65
CA GLY A 263 8.09 -15.42 -22.32
C GLY A 263 9.00 -14.91 -23.43
N GLU A 264 8.76 -15.29 -24.69
CA GLU A 264 9.55 -14.84 -25.83
C GLU A 264 8.69 -14.50 -27.05
N ALA A 265 9.22 -13.68 -27.95
CA ALA A 265 8.56 -13.39 -29.22
C ALA A 265 8.31 -14.66 -30.04
N LEU A 266 7.15 -14.74 -30.71
CA LEU A 266 6.80 -15.91 -31.50
C LEU A 266 7.72 -16.12 -32.72
N GLY A 267 8.34 -15.07 -33.22
CA GLY A 267 9.10 -15.04 -34.44
C GLY A 267 8.23 -14.78 -35.70
N THR A 268 8.83 -14.15 -36.71
CA THR A 268 8.12 -13.63 -37.87
C THR A 268 7.36 -14.72 -38.64
N GLU A 269 7.97 -15.89 -38.78
CA GLU A 269 7.34 -17.03 -39.48
C GLU A 269 6.13 -17.56 -38.73
N GLU A 270 6.26 -17.74 -37.41
CA GLU A 270 5.17 -18.22 -36.54
C GLU A 270 4.01 -17.21 -36.47
N ILE A 271 4.31 -15.91 -36.47
CA ILE A 271 3.28 -14.86 -36.55
C ILE A 271 2.50 -14.92 -37.85
N ALA A 272 3.16 -15.16 -38.98
CA ALA A 272 2.48 -15.32 -40.27
C ALA A 272 1.54 -16.53 -40.26
N LEU A 273 2.00 -17.67 -39.73
CA LEU A 273 1.18 -18.88 -39.56
C LEU A 273 0.02 -18.62 -38.59
N THR A 274 0.27 -17.90 -37.52
CA THR A 274 -0.74 -17.53 -36.51
C THR A 274 -1.84 -16.65 -37.12
N ARG A 275 -1.49 -15.63 -37.90
CA ARG A 275 -2.46 -14.81 -38.64
C ARG A 275 -3.35 -15.67 -39.56
N THR A 276 -2.76 -16.62 -40.27
CA THR A 276 -3.49 -17.53 -41.11
C THR A 276 -4.44 -18.42 -40.30
N ALA A 277 -3.97 -18.98 -39.20
CA ALA A 277 -4.78 -19.84 -38.32
C ALA A 277 -5.94 -19.09 -37.63
N LEU A 278 -5.75 -17.82 -37.32
CA LEU A 278 -6.76 -16.94 -36.73
C LEU A 278 -7.71 -16.31 -37.76
N ASP A 279 -7.50 -16.56 -39.08
CA ASP A 279 -8.21 -15.85 -40.16
C ASP A 279 -8.14 -14.31 -39.99
N TRP A 280 -6.92 -13.82 -39.70
CA TRP A 280 -6.62 -12.40 -39.43
C TRP A 280 -5.72 -11.84 -40.55
N PRO A 281 -6.29 -11.33 -41.65
CA PRO A 281 -5.52 -10.97 -42.87
C PRO A 281 -4.85 -9.57 -42.76
N TYR A 282 -5.02 -8.87 -41.67
CA TYR A 282 -4.55 -7.48 -41.51
C TYR A 282 -3.06 -7.41 -41.18
N ALA A 283 -2.41 -6.31 -41.59
CA ALA A 283 -1.01 -6.07 -41.35
C ALA A 283 -0.73 -5.87 -39.82
N PRO A 284 0.54 -5.94 -39.40
CA PRO A 284 0.87 -5.64 -38.01
C PRO A 284 0.35 -4.27 -37.57
N PHE A 285 -0.30 -4.23 -36.36
CA PHE A 285 -0.93 -3.05 -35.77
C PHE A 285 -2.09 -2.45 -36.57
N GLU A 286 -2.57 -3.11 -37.59
CA GLU A 286 -3.76 -2.74 -38.35
C GLU A 286 -5.00 -3.40 -37.72
N ILE A 287 -5.91 -2.60 -37.21
CA ILE A 287 -7.19 -3.04 -36.62
C ILE A 287 -8.32 -2.46 -37.45
N PRO A 288 -9.26 -3.29 -37.95
CA PRO A 288 -10.39 -2.82 -38.73
C PRO A 288 -11.28 -1.88 -37.92
N GLU A 289 -11.86 -0.87 -38.59
CA GLU A 289 -12.77 0.09 -37.97
C GLU A 289 -13.99 -0.57 -37.32
N ALA A 290 -14.51 -1.64 -37.92
CA ALA A 290 -15.60 -2.43 -37.34
C ALA A 290 -15.22 -3.05 -35.99
N VAL A 291 -13.97 -3.50 -35.83
CA VAL A 291 -13.50 -4.06 -34.55
C VAL A 291 -13.34 -2.95 -33.48
N TYR A 292 -12.88 -1.77 -33.88
CA TYR A 292 -12.89 -0.61 -32.98
C TYR A 292 -14.31 -0.23 -32.56
N ALA A 293 -15.26 -0.25 -33.48
CA ALA A 293 -16.67 0.04 -33.18
C ALA A 293 -17.26 -0.98 -32.20
N ASP A 294 -16.92 -2.27 -32.38
CA ASP A 294 -17.38 -3.35 -31.50
C ASP A 294 -16.79 -3.27 -30.09
N TRP A 295 -15.54 -2.81 -29.96
CA TRP A 295 -14.83 -2.63 -28.69
C TRP A 295 -15.13 -1.30 -28.00
N SER A 296 -15.55 -0.27 -28.73
CA SER A 296 -15.71 1.07 -28.17
C SER A 296 -16.71 1.11 -27.02
N HIS A 297 -16.25 1.51 -25.86
CA HIS A 297 -17.08 1.67 -24.65
C HIS A 297 -17.35 3.14 -24.29
N LYS A 298 -16.96 4.08 -25.13
CA LYS A 298 -17.03 5.52 -24.84
C LYS A 298 -18.44 5.98 -24.50
N ASP A 299 -19.41 5.63 -25.34
CA ASP A 299 -20.79 6.07 -25.14
C ASP A 299 -21.49 5.33 -23.98
N ALA A 300 -21.22 4.03 -23.83
CA ALA A 300 -21.76 3.24 -22.74
C ALA A 300 -21.17 3.70 -21.39
N GLY A 301 -19.85 3.94 -21.34
CA GLY A 301 -19.19 4.44 -20.15
C GLY A 301 -19.64 5.83 -19.74
N ALA A 302 -19.80 6.74 -20.72
CA ALA A 302 -20.33 8.09 -20.44
C ALA A 302 -21.76 8.05 -19.90
N ARG A 303 -22.62 7.16 -20.42
CA ARG A 303 -23.97 6.98 -19.87
C ARG A 303 -23.97 6.42 -18.45
N ALA A 304 -23.17 5.39 -18.18
CA ALA A 304 -23.07 4.78 -16.86
C ALA A 304 -22.57 5.78 -15.80
N GLU A 305 -21.62 6.62 -16.15
CA GLU A 305 -21.14 7.68 -15.26
C GLU A 305 -22.20 8.77 -15.06
N ALA A 306 -22.88 9.22 -16.12
CA ALA A 306 -23.95 10.21 -16.00
C ALA A 306 -25.11 9.72 -15.11
N GLU A 307 -25.50 8.45 -15.20
CA GLU A 307 -26.50 7.85 -14.31
C GLU A 307 -26.03 7.81 -12.85
N TRP A 308 -24.74 7.59 -12.64
CA TRP A 308 -24.14 7.67 -11.31
C TRP A 308 -24.11 9.12 -10.81
N ASP A 309 -23.74 10.09 -11.64
CA ASP A 309 -23.72 11.51 -11.31
C ASP A 309 -25.12 12.02 -10.87
N GLU A 310 -26.19 11.58 -11.54
CA GLU A 310 -27.56 11.89 -11.14
C GLU A 310 -27.88 11.31 -9.74
N ARG A 311 -27.52 10.04 -9.48
CA ARG A 311 -27.68 9.42 -8.16
C ARG A 311 -26.87 10.15 -7.08
N PHE A 312 -25.63 10.51 -7.41
CA PHE A 312 -24.76 11.23 -6.49
C PHE A 312 -25.25 12.65 -6.21
N ALA A 313 -25.83 13.34 -7.20
CA ALA A 313 -26.46 14.64 -7.00
C ALA A 313 -27.66 14.55 -6.04
N ALA A 314 -28.53 13.55 -6.23
CA ALA A 314 -29.64 13.29 -5.30
C ALA A 314 -29.14 12.96 -3.88
N TYR A 315 -28.12 12.12 -3.77
CA TYR A 315 -27.46 11.82 -2.50
C TYR A 315 -26.87 13.07 -1.84
N SER A 316 -26.18 13.91 -2.62
CA SER A 316 -25.55 15.14 -2.12
C SER A 316 -26.60 16.15 -1.60
N ALA A 317 -27.77 16.19 -2.22
CA ALA A 317 -28.89 17.01 -1.74
C ALA A 317 -29.47 16.48 -0.43
N ALA A 318 -29.57 15.14 -0.30
CA ALA A 318 -30.12 14.50 0.91
C ALA A 318 -29.10 14.43 2.07
N PHE A 319 -27.80 14.23 1.76
CA PHE A 319 -26.75 13.99 2.73
C PHE A 319 -25.48 14.83 2.43
N PRO A 320 -25.54 16.17 2.44
CA PRO A 320 -24.44 17.03 1.94
C PRO A 320 -23.13 16.84 2.71
N GLY A 321 -23.19 16.57 4.02
CA GLY A 321 -22.00 16.32 4.82
C GLY A 321 -21.29 15.01 4.44
N LEU A 322 -22.05 13.94 4.22
CA LEU A 322 -21.50 12.65 3.83
C LEU A 322 -20.94 12.68 2.40
N ALA A 323 -21.63 13.36 1.49
CA ALA A 323 -21.16 13.52 0.11
C ALA A 323 -19.83 14.29 0.06
N ALA A 324 -19.72 15.40 0.80
CA ALA A 324 -18.50 16.18 0.90
C ALA A 324 -17.33 15.36 1.51
N GLU A 325 -17.64 14.58 2.55
CA GLU A 325 -16.63 13.72 3.21
C GLU A 325 -16.15 12.59 2.30
N LEU A 326 -17.05 11.90 1.58
CA LEU A 326 -16.66 10.87 0.61
C LEU A 326 -15.73 11.45 -0.46
N ILE A 327 -16.10 12.59 -1.07
CA ILE A 327 -15.27 13.22 -2.10
C ILE A 327 -13.92 13.65 -1.54
N ARG A 328 -13.85 14.23 -0.33
CA ARG A 328 -12.60 14.60 0.34
C ARG A 328 -11.68 13.39 0.48
N ARG A 329 -12.22 12.27 1.01
CA ARG A 329 -11.46 11.04 1.23
C ARG A 329 -10.98 10.42 -0.09
N MET A 330 -11.85 10.35 -1.10
CA MET A 330 -11.48 9.80 -2.41
C MET A 330 -10.42 10.63 -3.12
N LYS A 331 -10.37 11.95 -2.89
CA LYS A 331 -9.28 12.82 -3.34
C LYS A 331 -8.01 12.67 -2.50
N GLY A 332 -8.03 11.90 -1.41
CA GLY A 332 -6.93 11.75 -0.47
C GLY A 332 -6.57 13.04 0.28
N GLU A 333 -7.49 14.01 0.34
CA GLU A 333 -7.32 15.28 1.03
C GLU A 333 -7.53 15.10 2.54
N LEU A 334 -6.69 15.74 3.35
CA LEU A 334 -6.87 15.80 4.79
C LEU A 334 -7.90 16.89 5.16
N PRO A 335 -8.57 16.79 6.34
CA PRO A 335 -9.43 17.87 6.84
C PRO A 335 -8.70 19.22 6.91
N LYS A 336 -9.43 20.30 6.74
CA LYS A 336 -8.84 21.66 6.69
C LYS A 336 -8.11 22.05 7.99
N ASP A 337 -8.53 21.52 9.11
CA ASP A 337 -7.96 21.73 10.43
C ASP A 337 -6.86 20.74 10.81
N PHE A 338 -6.50 19.81 9.91
CA PHE A 338 -5.47 18.80 10.18
C PHE A 338 -4.14 19.38 10.66
N ASN A 339 -3.69 20.50 10.09
CA ASN A 339 -2.44 21.13 10.51
C ASN A 339 -2.50 21.60 11.98
N GLN A 340 -3.67 22.05 12.46
CA GLN A 340 -3.86 22.41 13.84
C GLN A 340 -3.84 21.15 14.73
N VAL A 341 -4.55 20.08 14.34
CA VAL A 341 -4.51 18.79 15.04
C VAL A 341 -3.09 18.26 15.16
N ALA A 342 -2.31 18.32 14.08
CA ALA A 342 -0.92 17.89 14.06
C ALA A 342 -0.06 18.74 15.00
N PHE A 343 -0.20 20.06 14.95
CA PHE A 343 0.51 20.98 15.84
C PHE A 343 0.18 20.73 17.32
N ASP A 344 -1.10 20.63 17.65
CA ASP A 344 -1.55 20.39 19.04
C ASP A 344 -1.06 19.04 19.56
N THR A 345 -1.06 18.00 18.71
CA THR A 345 -0.54 16.68 19.08
C THR A 345 0.96 16.72 19.40
N VAL A 346 1.75 17.43 18.58
CA VAL A 346 3.19 17.59 18.77
C VAL A 346 3.47 18.43 20.03
N VAL A 347 2.75 19.52 20.23
CA VAL A 347 2.89 20.39 21.41
C VAL A 347 2.50 19.64 22.69
N ALA A 348 1.44 18.85 22.66
CA ALA A 348 1.03 18.03 23.80
C ALA A 348 2.10 16.99 24.18
N ALA A 349 2.69 16.31 23.17
CA ALA A 349 3.78 15.37 23.38
C ALA A 349 5.03 16.05 23.96
N HIS A 350 5.37 17.23 23.45
CA HIS A 350 6.47 18.06 23.97
C HIS A 350 6.25 18.51 25.40
N SER A 351 5.06 19.04 25.71
CA SER A 351 4.74 19.58 27.01
C SER A 351 4.70 18.53 28.13
N LYS A 352 4.22 17.32 27.79
CA LYS A 352 4.20 16.20 28.74
C LYS A 352 5.58 15.58 28.94
N ALA A 353 6.44 15.60 27.93
CA ALA A 353 7.82 15.10 27.97
C ALA A 353 7.94 13.69 28.61
N GLU A 354 7.05 12.77 28.23
CA GLU A 354 6.92 11.47 28.87
C GLU A 354 8.10 10.55 28.55
N THR A 355 8.55 9.79 29.54
CA THR A 355 9.51 8.69 29.37
C THR A 355 8.75 7.40 29.08
N VAL A 356 8.61 7.07 27.81
CA VAL A 356 7.88 5.89 27.34
C VAL A 356 8.58 5.26 26.14
N ALA A 357 8.27 4.00 25.84
CA ALA A 357 8.71 3.38 24.60
C ALA A 357 8.15 4.14 23.38
N SER A 358 8.92 4.26 22.30
CA SER A 358 8.42 5.00 21.12
C SER A 358 7.22 4.31 20.45
N ARG A 359 7.01 2.99 20.62
CA ARG A 359 5.75 2.32 20.27
C ARG A 359 4.56 2.86 21.08
N LYS A 360 4.75 3.19 22.37
CA LYS A 360 3.72 3.82 23.20
C LYS A 360 3.50 5.28 22.81
N ALA A 361 4.58 6.01 22.52
CA ALA A 361 4.50 7.35 21.96
C ALA A 361 3.72 7.39 20.64
N SER A 362 3.90 6.37 19.79
CA SER A 362 3.11 6.17 18.57
C SER A 362 1.63 5.99 18.87
N GLN A 363 1.26 5.15 19.85
CA GLN A 363 -0.14 4.99 20.26
C GLN A 363 -0.75 6.30 20.78
N LEU A 364 0.01 7.05 21.58
CA LEU A 364 -0.45 8.35 22.09
C LEU A 364 -0.71 9.36 20.97
N ALA A 365 0.14 9.39 19.94
CA ALA A 365 -0.08 10.21 18.75
C ALA A 365 -1.29 9.69 17.93
N LEU A 366 -1.41 8.37 17.76
CA LEU A 366 -2.55 7.74 17.07
C LEU A 366 -3.89 8.05 17.73
N GLU A 367 -3.99 8.14 19.07
CA GLU A 367 -5.23 8.54 19.76
C GLU A 367 -5.76 9.88 19.24
N SER A 368 -4.89 10.87 19.02
CA SER A 368 -5.27 12.16 18.45
C SER A 368 -5.62 12.07 16.97
N PHE A 369 -4.75 11.43 16.18
CA PHE A 369 -4.93 11.39 14.73
C PHE A 369 -6.12 10.54 14.31
N THR A 370 -6.36 9.38 14.92
CA THR A 370 -7.50 8.52 14.57
C THR A 370 -8.84 9.08 15.02
N ALA A 371 -8.85 9.95 16.04
CA ALA A 371 -10.03 10.71 16.44
C ALA A 371 -10.40 11.79 15.41
N ALA A 372 -9.38 12.45 14.83
CA ALA A 372 -9.55 13.52 13.85
C ALA A 372 -9.72 13.01 12.39
N LEU A 373 -9.20 11.83 12.08
CA LEU A 373 -9.18 11.26 10.75
C LEU A 373 -9.95 9.93 10.70
N PRO A 374 -11.26 9.98 10.44
CA PRO A 374 -12.08 8.76 10.36
C PRO A 374 -11.68 7.82 9.21
N GLU A 375 -10.94 8.31 8.22
CA GLU A 375 -10.38 7.51 7.13
C GLU A 375 -9.12 6.72 7.50
N MET A 376 -8.55 6.87 8.68
CA MET A 376 -7.43 6.04 9.12
C MET A 376 -7.90 4.62 9.41
N LEU A 377 -7.39 3.65 8.64
CA LEU A 377 -7.69 2.23 8.75
C LEU A 377 -6.46 1.48 9.25
N GLY A 378 -6.47 1.12 10.52
CA GLY A 378 -5.35 0.47 11.20
C GLY A 378 -5.40 -1.04 11.15
N GLY A 379 -4.31 -1.68 11.59
CA GLY A 379 -4.26 -3.11 11.76
C GLY A 379 -2.94 -3.63 12.32
N SER A 380 -2.88 -4.94 12.50
CA SER A 380 -1.67 -5.63 12.92
C SER A 380 -1.65 -7.08 12.44
N ALA A 381 -0.46 -7.60 12.17
CA ALA A 381 -0.22 -9.00 11.88
C ALA A 381 -0.11 -9.81 13.20
N ASP A 382 -1.24 -9.93 13.91
CA ASP A 382 -1.40 -10.66 15.18
C ASP A 382 -0.55 -10.13 16.37
N LEU A 383 -0.10 -8.90 16.30
CA LEU A 383 0.78 -8.27 17.29
C LEU A 383 0.19 -6.96 17.86
N THR A 384 -1.14 -6.79 17.87
CA THR A 384 -1.79 -5.54 18.28
C THR A 384 -1.33 -5.05 19.66
N GLY A 385 -1.29 -5.95 20.66
CA GLY A 385 -0.85 -5.62 22.01
C GLY A 385 0.63 -5.26 22.11
N SER A 386 1.45 -5.73 21.18
CA SER A 386 2.89 -5.43 21.12
C SER A 386 3.18 -4.18 20.27
N ASN A 387 2.49 -4.01 19.15
CA ASN A 387 2.68 -2.87 18.25
C ASN A 387 1.94 -1.61 18.72
N LEU A 388 0.90 -1.75 19.54
CA LEU A 388 0.06 -0.66 20.03
C LEU A 388 -0.55 0.18 18.90
N THR A 389 -1.08 -0.52 17.87
CA THR A 389 -1.69 0.11 16.69
C THR A 389 -3.18 0.42 16.85
N ASN A 390 -3.82 -0.07 17.90
CA ASN A 390 -5.21 0.21 18.21
C ASN A 390 -5.34 1.46 19.09
N THR A 391 -6.47 2.16 18.96
CA THR A 391 -6.86 3.33 19.75
C THR A 391 -8.31 3.21 20.19
N LYS A 392 -8.75 4.12 21.06
CA LYS A 392 -10.17 4.20 21.46
C LYS A 392 -11.09 4.48 20.27
N SER A 393 -10.60 5.24 19.28
CA SER A 393 -11.36 5.62 18.09
C SER A 393 -11.33 4.56 16.99
N THR A 394 -10.55 3.48 17.14
CA THR A 394 -10.42 2.42 16.15
C THR A 394 -10.79 1.05 16.75
N PRO A 395 -12.09 0.82 17.06
CA PRO A 395 -12.53 -0.51 17.47
C PRO A 395 -12.23 -1.56 16.38
N GLN A 396 -12.20 -2.83 16.76
CA GLN A 396 -11.95 -3.92 15.82
C GLN A 396 -12.98 -3.94 14.69
N LEU A 397 -12.49 -4.03 13.45
CA LEU A 397 -13.34 -4.31 12.30
C LEU A 397 -13.87 -5.75 12.41
N ARG A 398 -15.19 -5.88 12.28
CA ARG A 398 -15.88 -7.17 12.35
C ARG A 398 -16.86 -7.29 11.20
N PHE A 399 -17.06 -8.51 10.78
CA PHE A 399 -18.06 -8.90 9.80
C PHE A 399 -19.01 -9.87 10.45
N ASP A 400 -20.29 -9.75 10.15
CA ASP A 400 -21.31 -10.71 10.58
C ASP A 400 -21.02 -12.08 9.98
N ALA A 401 -21.08 -13.12 10.79
CA ALA A 401 -20.67 -14.46 10.36
C ALA A 401 -21.67 -15.11 9.37
N GLU A 402 -22.94 -14.70 9.41
CA GLU A 402 -23.99 -15.26 8.56
C GLU A 402 -24.17 -14.45 7.28
N THR A 403 -24.31 -13.12 7.39
CA THR A 403 -24.57 -12.24 6.25
C THR A 403 -23.28 -11.74 5.61
N GLY A 404 -22.19 -11.68 6.33
CA GLY A 404 -20.94 -11.05 5.90
C GLY A 404 -20.97 -9.53 5.95
N ASP A 405 -22.01 -8.91 6.46
CA ASP A 405 -22.10 -7.45 6.52
C ASP A 405 -21.11 -6.86 7.52
N VAL A 406 -20.72 -5.61 7.31
CA VAL A 406 -19.88 -4.87 8.26
C VAL A 406 -20.67 -4.61 9.53
N VAL A 407 -20.17 -5.07 10.67
CA VAL A 407 -20.80 -4.80 11.97
C VAL A 407 -20.57 -3.35 12.35
N LEU A 408 -21.65 -2.60 12.50
CA LEU A 408 -21.62 -1.20 12.94
C LEU A 408 -21.61 -1.11 14.47
N GLY A 409 -20.89 -0.13 15.00
CA GLY A 409 -20.96 0.23 16.41
C GLY A 409 -22.30 0.89 16.79
N GLU A 410 -22.47 1.23 18.04
CA GLU A 410 -23.63 2.00 18.48
C GLU A 410 -23.62 3.39 17.83
N ALA A 411 -24.77 3.83 17.34
CA ALA A 411 -24.92 5.20 16.86
C ALA A 411 -24.64 6.18 18.01
N PRO A 412 -23.96 7.32 17.78
CA PRO A 412 -23.78 8.31 18.82
C PRO A 412 -25.18 8.75 19.29
N ALA A 413 -25.38 8.73 20.61
CA ALA A 413 -26.62 9.26 21.17
C ALA A 413 -26.83 10.67 20.61
N GLN A 414 -27.99 10.92 20.01
CA GLN A 414 -28.33 12.27 19.56
C GLN A 414 -28.17 13.16 20.79
N ALA A 415 -27.30 14.16 20.70
CA ALA A 415 -27.24 15.20 21.72
C ALA A 415 -28.66 15.80 21.77
N ALA A 416 -29.38 15.52 22.87
CA ALA A 416 -30.62 16.18 23.13
C ALA A 416 -30.31 17.67 23.05
N SER A 417 -30.89 18.37 22.09
CA SER A 417 -30.87 19.83 22.08
C SER A 417 -31.34 20.25 23.45
N ALA A 418 -30.49 20.92 24.18
CA ALA A 418 -30.89 21.59 25.41
C ALA A 418 -31.91 22.64 25.00
N GLU A 419 -33.20 22.27 25.02
CA GLU A 419 -34.26 23.22 24.92
C GLU A 419 -34.22 24.06 26.22
N ASP A 420 -33.97 25.33 25.98
CA ASP A 420 -34.09 26.41 26.97
C ASP A 420 -35.51 26.38 27.54
N GLU A 421 -35.67 25.86 28.77
CA GLU A 421 -36.91 25.97 29.53
C GLU A 421 -37.11 27.44 30.00
N SER A 422 -37.55 28.32 29.10
CA SER A 422 -38.20 29.56 29.53
C SER A 422 -39.05 30.14 28.40
N GLN A 423 -40.29 29.81 28.35
CA GLN A 423 -41.49 30.66 28.22
C GLN A 423 -42.70 29.88 27.73
N PRO A 424 -43.89 29.97 28.33
CA PRO A 424 -45.11 29.36 27.84
C PRO A 424 -45.85 30.31 26.88
N GLY A 425 -46.27 29.75 25.72
CA GLY A 425 -47.36 30.32 24.93
C GLY A 425 -47.02 30.87 23.56
N SER A 426 -47.06 30.01 22.53
CA SER A 426 -47.54 30.41 21.21
C SER A 426 -47.83 29.14 20.39
N THR A 427 -49.11 28.88 20.13
CA THR A 427 -49.59 27.91 19.15
C THR A 427 -49.37 28.47 17.75
N THR A 428 -48.52 27.82 16.93
CA THR A 428 -48.56 27.97 15.45
C THR A 428 -48.30 26.64 14.77
N ASP A 429 -49.04 26.42 13.71
CA ASP A 429 -49.34 25.27 12.91
C ASP A 429 -48.17 24.34 12.52
N GLY A 430 -48.51 23.06 12.51
CA GLY A 430 -47.66 21.95 12.12
C GLY A 430 -47.08 22.02 10.70
N ALA A 431 -45.76 22.14 10.65
CA ALA A 431 -44.99 21.60 9.55
C ALA A 431 -44.27 20.35 10.09
N THR A 432 -44.76 19.18 9.73
CA THR A 432 -44.09 17.91 10.00
C THR A 432 -42.75 17.90 9.22
N SER A 433 -41.69 18.21 9.90
CA SER A 433 -40.36 17.93 9.38
C SER A 433 -40.22 16.42 9.15
N ALA A 434 -39.84 16.02 7.96
CA ALA A 434 -39.53 14.62 7.64
C ALA A 434 -38.52 14.09 8.69
N PRO A 435 -38.69 12.84 9.17
CA PRO A 435 -37.77 12.29 10.16
C PRO A 435 -36.35 12.28 9.59
N THR A 436 -35.43 12.92 10.29
CA THR A 436 -33.98 12.85 9.97
C THR A 436 -33.60 11.37 9.99
N PRO A 437 -33.01 10.82 8.89
CA PRO A 437 -32.62 9.42 8.86
C PRO A 437 -31.69 9.11 10.06
N ALA A 438 -32.00 8.04 10.80
CA ALA A 438 -31.22 7.65 11.97
C ALA A 438 -29.72 7.53 11.62
N ALA A 439 -28.87 8.16 12.39
CA ALA A 439 -27.44 8.08 12.22
C ALA A 439 -27.01 6.61 12.35
N ARG A 440 -26.32 6.06 11.32
CA ARG A 440 -25.69 4.75 11.43
C ARG A 440 -24.49 4.83 12.38
N GLY A 441 -24.26 3.77 13.15
CA GLY A 441 -23.06 3.65 13.99
C GLY A 441 -21.76 3.61 13.15
N PRO A 442 -20.61 3.93 13.75
CA PRO A 442 -19.33 3.89 13.04
C PRO A 442 -18.92 2.45 12.75
N ILE A 443 -18.20 2.24 11.65
CA ILE A 443 -17.51 0.97 11.39
C ILE A 443 -16.32 0.79 12.33
N GLY A 444 -15.92 -0.48 12.58
CA GLY A 444 -14.62 -0.77 13.18
C GLY A 444 -13.49 -0.41 12.21
N ARG A 445 -12.37 0.11 12.74
CA ARG A 445 -11.25 0.62 11.93
C ARG A 445 -9.90 0.01 12.30
N HIS A 446 -9.89 -1.11 13.03
CA HIS A 446 -8.70 -1.88 13.33
C HIS A 446 -8.85 -3.32 12.81
N ILE A 447 -7.99 -3.68 11.85
CA ILE A 447 -8.02 -4.97 11.17
C ILE A 447 -7.09 -5.97 11.87
N ASN A 448 -7.60 -7.16 12.17
CA ASN A 448 -6.79 -8.30 12.58
C ASN A 448 -6.42 -9.10 11.32
N TYR A 449 -5.19 -8.93 10.84
CA TYR A 449 -4.70 -9.65 9.65
C TYR A 449 -4.28 -11.10 9.98
N GLY A 450 -4.12 -11.44 11.27
CA GLY A 450 -3.45 -12.68 11.70
C GLY A 450 -1.95 -12.65 11.34
N VAL A 451 -1.26 -13.77 11.49
CA VAL A 451 0.19 -13.87 11.19
C VAL A 451 0.38 -13.90 9.67
N ARG A 452 0.27 -12.71 9.03
CA ARG A 452 0.31 -12.52 7.57
C ARG A 452 0.89 -11.15 7.22
N GLU A 453 2.17 -10.96 7.47
CA GLU A 453 2.86 -9.67 7.26
C GLU A 453 2.84 -9.24 5.80
N PHE A 454 3.09 -10.16 4.88
CA PHE A 454 3.12 -9.89 3.45
C PHE A 454 1.72 -9.56 2.92
N GLY A 455 0.72 -10.37 3.28
CA GLY A 455 -0.69 -10.13 2.95
C GLY A 455 -1.17 -8.78 3.49
N MET A 456 -0.88 -8.48 4.79
CA MET A 456 -1.19 -7.18 5.39
C MET A 456 -0.64 -6.02 4.57
N ALA A 457 0.68 -6.05 4.27
CA ALA A 457 1.33 -4.95 3.56
C ALA A 457 0.77 -4.75 2.14
N ALA A 458 0.52 -5.84 1.40
CA ALA A 458 -0.02 -5.76 0.04
C ALA A 458 -1.54 -5.44 0.02
N ILE A 459 -2.33 -5.89 1.00
CA ILE A 459 -3.73 -5.46 1.15
C ILE A 459 -3.79 -3.96 1.43
N MET A 460 -2.91 -3.44 2.30
CA MET A 460 -2.80 -2.00 2.55
C MET A 460 -2.47 -1.23 1.26
N ASN A 461 -1.62 -1.77 0.38
CA ASN A 461 -1.38 -1.16 -0.93
C ASN A 461 -2.68 -1.06 -1.75
N GLY A 462 -3.47 -2.13 -1.79
CA GLY A 462 -4.77 -2.13 -2.47
C GLY A 462 -5.75 -1.12 -1.89
N VAL A 463 -5.85 -1.04 -0.55
CA VAL A 463 -6.70 -0.05 0.13
C VAL A 463 -6.28 1.39 -0.20
N ALA A 464 -4.98 1.67 -0.20
CA ALA A 464 -4.45 3.00 -0.53
C ALA A 464 -4.72 3.38 -2.00
N LEU A 465 -4.55 2.42 -2.92
CA LEU A 465 -4.82 2.59 -4.35
C LEU A 465 -6.30 2.81 -4.67
N HIS A 466 -7.18 2.11 -3.95
CA HIS A 466 -8.63 2.32 -4.09
C HIS A 466 -9.03 3.76 -3.73
N GLY A 467 -8.41 4.30 -2.70
CA GLY A 467 -8.78 5.58 -2.11
C GLY A 467 -9.85 5.44 -1.02
N GLY A 468 -10.14 6.57 -0.35
CA GLY A 468 -11.12 6.63 0.73
C GLY A 468 -10.55 6.34 2.12
N TYR A 469 -9.44 5.61 2.22
CA TYR A 469 -8.77 5.27 3.48
C TYR A 469 -7.27 5.55 3.45
N ILE A 470 -6.71 5.76 4.64
CA ILE A 470 -5.27 5.85 4.91
C ILE A 470 -4.89 4.61 5.72
N PRO A 471 -4.34 3.56 5.08
CA PRO A 471 -4.00 2.34 5.79
C PRO A 471 -2.71 2.49 6.60
N TYR A 472 -2.70 1.90 7.80
CA TYR A 472 -1.50 1.68 8.60
C TYR A 472 -1.52 0.29 9.24
N GLY A 473 -0.36 -0.36 9.30
CA GLY A 473 -0.28 -1.73 9.81
C GLY A 473 0.99 -2.01 10.57
N GLY A 474 0.87 -2.81 11.64
CA GLY A 474 1.94 -3.11 12.59
C GLY A 474 2.42 -4.54 12.55
N THR A 475 3.76 -4.69 12.70
CA THR A 475 4.45 -5.94 13.02
C THR A 475 5.80 -5.60 13.67
N PHE A 476 6.62 -6.60 14.04
CA PHE A 476 8.00 -6.34 14.46
C PHE A 476 8.88 -5.98 13.26
N LEU A 477 9.89 -5.15 13.50
CA LEU A 477 10.78 -4.70 12.42
C LEU A 477 11.47 -5.85 11.69
N THR A 478 11.90 -6.87 12.42
CA THR A 478 12.52 -8.07 11.82
C THR A 478 11.60 -8.76 10.81
N PHE A 479 10.29 -8.73 11.04
CA PHE A 479 9.31 -9.35 10.14
C PHE A 479 8.95 -8.49 8.91
N SER A 480 9.57 -7.30 8.79
CA SER A 480 9.54 -6.54 7.54
C SER A 480 10.15 -7.33 6.37
N ASP A 481 11.00 -8.32 6.66
CA ASP A 481 11.57 -9.23 5.66
C ASP A 481 10.49 -10.03 4.92
N TYR A 482 9.45 -10.51 5.62
CA TYR A 482 8.31 -11.17 4.98
C TYR A 482 7.55 -10.22 4.04
N SER A 483 7.41 -8.95 4.40
CA SER A 483 6.63 -7.95 3.65
C SER A 483 7.48 -7.08 2.70
N ARG A 484 8.77 -7.33 2.61
CA ARG A 484 9.74 -6.48 1.89
C ARG A 484 9.28 -6.11 0.48
N ASN A 485 8.76 -7.07 -0.29
CA ASN A 485 8.35 -6.81 -1.67
C ASN A 485 7.11 -5.89 -1.72
N ALA A 486 6.14 -6.06 -0.82
CA ALA A 486 4.97 -5.17 -0.77
C ALA A 486 5.35 -3.73 -0.36
N ILE A 487 6.30 -3.57 0.59
CA ILE A 487 6.85 -2.26 0.97
C ILE A 487 7.52 -1.59 -0.24
N ARG A 488 8.32 -2.37 -0.99
CA ARG A 488 8.96 -1.89 -2.22
C ARG A 488 7.92 -1.49 -3.27
N MET A 489 6.85 -2.26 -3.43
CA MET A 489 5.77 -1.93 -4.37
C MET A 489 5.02 -0.67 -3.97
N ALA A 490 4.73 -0.44 -2.68
CA ALA A 490 4.17 0.82 -2.20
C ALA A 490 5.04 2.03 -2.57
N ALA A 491 6.36 1.89 -2.43
CA ALA A 491 7.32 2.94 -2.78
C ALA A 491 7.41 3.18 -4.30
N LEU A 492 7.34 2.11 -5.10
CA LEU A 492 7.32 2.18 -6.57
C LEU A 492 6.04 2.88 -7.06
N MET A 493 4.90 2.52 -6.51
CA MET A 493 3.59 3.11 -6.83
C MET A 493 3.38 4.50 -6.22
N LYS A 494 4.25 4.97 -5.34
CA LYS A 494 4.21 6.29 -4.71
C LYS A 494 2.93 6.56 -3.90
N HIS A 495 2.45 5.56 -3.16
CA HIS A 495 1.23 5.68 -2.37
C HIS A 495 1.50 5.83 -0.88
N ARG A 496 0.56 6.52 -0.19
CA ARG A 496 0.58 6.72 1.25
C ARG A 496 0.12 5.44 1.98
N VAL A 497 1.11 4.64 2.40
CA VAL A 497 0.93 3.49 3.29
C VAL A 497 1.88 3.67 4.48
N ILE A 498 1.40 3.43 5.70
CA ILE A 498 2.21 3.63 6.90
C ILE A 498 2.48 2.27 7.57
N HIS A 499 3.75 1.88 7.58
CA HIS A 499 4.21 0.66 8.24
C HIS A 499 4.69 1.00 9.66
N VAL A 500 4.12 0.35 10.66
CA VAL A 500 4.46 0.54 12.09
C VAL A 500 5.30 -0.66 12.53
N PHE A 501 6.62 -0.51 12.48
CA PHE A 501 7.57 -1.54 12.85
C PHE A 501 8.10 -1.32 14.25
N THR A 502 7.73 -2.19 15.19
CA THR A 502 8.19 -2.11 16.59
C THR A 502 9.31 -3.09 16.88
N HIS A 503 9.90 -3.00 18.08
CA HIS A 503 11.01 -3.87 18.49
C HIS A 503 12.24 -3.69 17.57
N ASP A 504 12.65 -2.43 17.46
CA ASP A 504 13.53 -1.89 16.42
C ASP A 504 15.01 -2.30 16.51
N SER A 505 15.44 -2.94 17.60
CA SER A 505 16.87 -3.21 17.88
C SER A 505 17.09 -4.33 18.91
N ILE A 506 18.32 -4.53 19.34
CA ILE A 506 18.68 -5.40 20.45
C ILE A 506 18.00 -5.01 21.77
N GLY A 507 17.43 -3.81 21.86
CA GLY A 507 16.60 -3.36 22.98
C GLY A 507 15.30 -4.16 23.16
N LEU A 508 14.99 -5.06 22.23
CA LEU A 508 13.96 -6.10 22.38
C LEU A 508 14.28 -7.01 23.57
N GLY A 509 15.55 -7.42 23.74
CA GLY A 509 16.00 -8.22 24.88
C GLY A 509 16.01 -9.72 24.61
N GLU A 510 15.39 -10.46 25.50
CA GLU A 510 15.56 -11.92 25.71
C GLU A 510 15.11 -12.78 24.52
N ASP A 511 14.23 -12.29 23.66
CA ASP A 511 13.76 -13.02 22.46
C ASP A 511 14.91 -13.35 21.48
N GLY A 512 15.99 -12.59 21.56
CA GLY A 512 17.26 -12.91 20.91
C GLY A 512 17.32 -12.66 19.42
N PRO A 513 18.34 -13.24 18.73
CA PRO A 513 18.70 -12.89 17.35
C PRO A 513 17.61 -13.02 16.32
N THR A 514 16.68 -13.97 16.50
CA THR A 514 15.57 -14.22 15.55
C THR A 514 14.55 -13.08 15.49
N HIS A 515 14.52 -12.22 16.52
CA HIS A 515 13.58 -11.12 16.66
C HIS A 515 14.27 -9.74 16.72
N GLN A 516 15.57 -9.71 16.95
CA GLN A 516 16.36 -8.48 17.04
C GLN A 516 16.78 -7.99 15.64
N SER A 517 16.34 -6.78 15.30
CA SER A 517 16.66 -6.14 14.02
C SER A 517 18.07 -5.54 14.05
N ILE A 518 18.91 -5.88 13.10
CA ILE A 518 20.27 -5.34 12.93
C ILE A 518 20.36 -4.56 11.61
N GLU A 519 20.19 -5.25 10.47
CA GLU A 519 20.34 -4.67 9.11
C GLU A 519 19.04 -4.01 8.58
N HIS A 520 17.91 -4.27 9.19
CA HIS A 520 16.59 -3.90 8.68
C HIS A 520 16.42 -2.40 8.45
N ALA A 521 16.85 -1.57 9.42
CA ALA A 521 16.77 -0.12 9.29
C ALA A 521 17.59 0.38 8.09
N ALA A 522 18.81 -0.09 7.93
CA ALA A 522 19.67 0.27 6.81
C ALA A 522 19.10 -0.23 5.48
N SER A 523 18.61 -1.46 5.44
CA SER A 523 18.05 -2.07 4.23
C SER A 523 16.77 -1.39 3.77
N LEU A 524 15.90 -0.96 4.69
CA LEU A 524 14.70 -0.17 4.35
C LEU A 524 15.06 1.22 3.81
N ARG A 525 16.10 1.86 4.37
CA ARG A 525 16.64 3.15 3.88
C ARG A 525 17.17 3.08 2.46
N LEU A 526 17.49 1.89 1.94
CA LEU A 526 17.92 1.68 0.54
C LEU A 526 16.77 1.63 -0.45
N ILE A 527 15.53 1.45 -0.02
CA ILE A 527 14.38 1.43 -0.93
C ILE A 527 14.12 2.86 -1.43
N PRO A 528 14.22 3.12 -2.75
CA PRO A 528 13.90 4.44 -3.29
C PRO A 528 12.48 4.84 -2.94
N ASN A 529 12.27 6.12 -2.64
CA ASN A 529 10.95 6.70 -2.35
C ASN A 529 10.24 6.19 -1.07
N LEU A 530 10.92 5.43 -0.21
CA LEU A 530 10.44 5.08 1.13
C LEU A 530 10.96 6.08 2.16
N ASP A 531 10.08 6.65 2.97
CA ASP A 531 10.47 7.46 4.13
C ASP A 531 10.60 6.55 5.37
N VAL A 532 11.79 6.56 5.98
CA VAL A 532 12.09 5.76 7.17
C VAL A 532 12.33 6.69 8.34
N TRP A 533 11.52 6.53 9.41
CA TRP A 533 11.60 7.32 10.64
C TRP A 533 11.89 6.41 11.82
N ARG A 534 12.90 6.75 12.61
CA ARG A 534 13.29 6.10 13.86
C ARG A 534 13.37 7.15 14.96
N PRO A 535 12.20 7.55 15.53
CA PRO A 535 12.11 8.66 16.47
C PRO A 535 12.68 8.31 17.85
N GLY A 536 13.33 9.29 18.49
CA GLY A 536 14.01 9.16 19.78
C GLY A 536 13.22 9.61 21.00
N ASP A 537 11.98 10.13 20.82
CA ASP A 537 11.07 10.50 21.93
C ASP A 537 9.63 10.74 21.45
N THR A 538 8.77 11.18 22.38
CA THR A 538 7.34 11.40 22.10
C THR A 538 7.08 12.51 21.08
N ALA A 539 7.84 13.61 21.11
CA ALA A 539 7.67 14.71 20.15
C ALA A 539 8.13 14.32 18.75
N GLU A 540 9.28 13.67 18.62
CA GLU A 540 9.75 13.14 17.32
C GLU A 540 8.77 12.13 16.75
N THR A 541 8.17 11.27 17.59
CA THR A 541 7.18 10.29 17.17
C THR A 541 5.90 10.95 16.64
N ALA A 542 5.41 11.98 17.32
CA ALA A 542 4.24 12.74 16.88
C ALA A 542 4.50 13.47 15.56
N VAL A 543 5.69 14.06 15.37
CA VAL A 543 6.10 14.69 14.11
C VAL A 543 6.21 13.65 12.99
N ALA A 544 6.78 12.47 13.26
CA ALA A 544 6.91 11.41 12.28
C ALA A 544 5.54 10.95 11.74
N TRP A 545 4.54 10.80 12.63
CA TRP A 545 3.16 10.53 12.24
C TRP A 545 2.53 11.66 11.42
N ALA A 546 2.68 12.92 11.87
CA ALA A 546 2.15 14.07 11.14
C ALA A 546 2.71 14.15 9.71
N VAL A 547 4.03 13.97 9.55
CA VAL A 547 4.70 13.95 8.23
C VAL A 547 4.22 12.77 7.40
N ALA A 548 4.08 11.58 7.97
CA ALA A 548 3.58 10.39 7.27
C ALA A 548 2.15 10.59 6.73
N LEU A 549 1.27 11.22 7.53
CA LEU A 549 -0.12 11.52 7.14
C LEU A 549 -0.20 12.59 6.04
N GLN A 550 0.67 13.62 6.10
CA GLN A 550 0.73 14.67 5.08
C GLN A 550 1.33 14.20 3.76
N ASN A 551 2.18 13.19 3.79
CA ASN A 551 2.88 12.70 2.60
C ASN A 551 1.98 11.78 1.75
N ARG A 552 1.51 12.28 0.61
CA ARG A 552 0.60 11.56 -0.29
C ARG A 552 1.30 10.69 -1.33
N SER A 553 2.60 10.87 -1.52
CA SER A 553 3.36 10.30 -2.64
C SER A 553 4.47 9.34 -2.21
N ARG A 554 4.51 8.96 -0.94
CA ARG A 554 5.51 8.01 -0.40
C ARG A 554 4.92 7.20 0.74
N PRO A 555 5.23 5.90 0.82
CA PRO A 555 5.01 5.15 2.03
C PRO A 555 5.99 5.58 3.13
N THR A 556 5.62 5.35 4.37
CA THR A 556 6.44 5.63 5.55
C THR A 556 6.60 4.39 6.40
N ALA A 557 7.83 4.09 6.82
CA ALA A 557 8.14 3.09 7.83
C ALA A 557 8.55 3.79 9.14
N LEU A 558 7.81 3.53 10.21
CA LEU A 558 8.09 4.01 11.56
C LEU A 558 8.77 2.88 12.34
N LEU A 559 10.03 3.07 12.74
CA LEU A 559 10.82 2.09 13.49
C LEU A 559 10.82 2.48 14.97
N LEU A 560 10.18 1.65 15.81
CA LEU A 560 9.78 2.01 17.16
C LEU A 560 10.37 1.05 18.21
N SER A 561 10.85 1.60 19.31
CA SER A 561 11.46 0.83 20.39
C SER A 561 10.43 0.07 21.24
N ARG A 562 10.88 -1.05 21.82
CA ARG A 562 10.19 -1.76 22.91
C ARG A 562 10.49 -1.11 24.27
N GLN A 563 11.76 -0.73 24.50
CA GLN A 563 12.23 -0.12 25.72
C GLN A 563 11.79 1.34 25.83
N ASN A 564 11.63 1.82 27.07
CA ASN A 564 11.33 3.23 27.34
C ASN A 564 12.51 4.12 26.93
N ILE A 565 12.18 5.28 26.38
CA ILE A 565 13.13 6.32 25.99
C ILE A 565 12.76 7.60 26.76
N ALA A 566 13.73 8.22 27.41
CA ALA A 566 13.55 9.49 28.08
C ALA A 566 13.33 10.61 27.04
N TYR A 567 12.57 11.62 27.42
CA TYR A 567 12.39 12.79 26.56
C TYR A 567 13.71 13.57 26.43
N ALA A 568 14.08 13.95 25.21
CA ALA A 568 15.22 14.84 24.93
C ALA A 568 14.73 16.30 24.91
N PRO A 569 15.13 17.14 25.88
CA PRO A 569 14.77 18.56 25.88
C PRO A 569 15.19 19.24 24.58
N LYS A 570 14.30 20.03 24.01
CA LYS A 570 14.53 20.75 22.74
C LYS A 570 13.82 22.11 22.74
N ASN A 571 14.44 23.08 22.09
CA ASN A 571 13.94 24.45 22.05
C ASN A 571 13.09 24.74 20.82
N ASP A 572 13.27 23.96 19.75
CA ASP A 572 12.56 24.10 18.48
C ASP A 572 12.05 22.72 18.03
N LEU A 573 10.76 22.68 17.69
CA LEU A 573 10.09 21.48 17.19
C LEU A 573 9.98 21.46 15.66
N GLY A 574 10.11 22.61 15.00
CA GLY A 574 9.91 22.75 13.56
C GLY A 574 10.92 21.98 12.71
N ASP A 575 12.18 21.94 13.15
CA ASP A 575 13.27 21.28 12.42
C ASP A 575 13.21 19.73 12.49
N ILE A 576 12.44 19.16 13.40
CA ILE A 576 12.26 17.68 13.46
C ILE A 576 11.73 17.15 12.14
N SER A 577 10.78 17.83 11.54
CA SER A 577 10.16 17.46 10.25
C SER A 577 11.15 17.39 9.09
N ARG A 578 12.33 17.98 9.24
CA ARG A 578 13.42 17.98 8.26
C ARG A 578 14.30 16.71 8.31
N GLY A 579 14.05 15.84 9.27
CA GLY A 579 14.68 14.52 9.38
C GLY A 579 15.97 14.45 10.16
N ALA A 580 16.64 15.56 10.42
CA ALA A 580 17.74 15.68 11.38
C ALA A 580 17.85 17.13 11.84
N TYR A 581 18.19 17.32 13.10
CA TYR A 581 18.34 18.64 13.71
C TYR A 581 19.34 18.60 14.88
N VAL A 582 19.82 19.78 15.28
CA VAL A 582 20.70 19.89 16.45
C VAL A 582 19.84 19.81 17.71
N VAL A 583 19.89 18.69 18.42
CA VAL A 583 19.16 18.51 19.68
C VAL A 583 19.87 19.15 20.85
N SER A 584 21.21 19.21 20.83
CA SER A 584 22.00 19.84 21.89
C SER A 584 23.29 20.44 21.34
N GLU A 585 23.50 21.72 21.65
CA GLU A 585 24.81 22.38 21.50
C GLU A 585 25.65 22.17 22.76
N PRO A 586 26.99 22.26 22.67
CA PRO A 586 27.85 21.98 23.82
C PRO A 586 27.75 23.08 24.88
N GLU A 587 27.35 22.71 26.11
CA GLU A 587 27.48 23.55 27.30
C GLU A 587 28.73 23.16 28.09
N VAL A 588 29.76 23.99 28.06
CA VAL A 588 30.99 23.76 28.86
C VAL A 588 31.08 24.83 29.95
N VAL A 589 30.88 24.40 31.20
CA VAL A 589 30.95 25.28 32.37
C VAL A 589 32.36 25.94 32.48
N GLY A 590 32.38 27.26 32.59
CA GLY A 590 33.61 28.04 32.72
C GLY A 590 34.31 28.45 31.43
N LEU A 591 33.77 28.09 30.24
CA LEU A 591 34.33 28.47 28.96
C LEU A 591 33.23 29.05 28.04
N LYS A 592 32.91 30.36 28.26
CA LYS A 592 32.09 31.09 27.28
C LYS A 592 32.78 31.08 25.94
N ASN A 593 32.08 30.60 24.88
CA ASN A 593 32.53 30.55 23.48
C ASN A 593 33.55 29.44 23.11
N LYS A 594 33.52 28.25 23.72
CA LYS A 594 34.33 27.11 23.22
C LYS A 594 33.73 26.62 21.90
N LYS A 595 34.56 26.59 20.86
CA LYS A 595 34.19 26.09 19.53
C LYS A 595 33.90 24.58 19.60
N THR A 596 32.76 24.14 19.00
CA THR A 596 32.45 22.73 18.81
C THR A 596 33.60 22.02 18.09
N VAL A 597 34.05 20.87 18.58
CA VAL A 597 35.18 20.11 18.04
C VAL A 597 34.77 18.80 17.35
N ALA A 598 33.58 18.26 17.68
CA ALA A 598 33.03 17.05 17.06
C ALA A 598 31.49 17.08 17.04
N VAL A 599 30.89 16.19 16.26
CA VAL A 599 29.44 15.98 16.19
C VAL A 599 29.12 14.50 16.47
N ILE A 600 28.23 14.23 17.40
CA ILE A 600 27.61 12.92 17.57
C ILE A 600 26.26 12.94 16.82
N ILE A 601 26.05 11.97 15.92
CA ILE A 601 24.80 11.76 15.21
C ILE A 601 24.13 10.53 15.82
N ALA A 602 22.93 10.66 16.33
CA ALA A 602 22.19 9.54 16.92
C ALA A 602 20.75 9.49 16.36
N THR A 603 20.12 8.34 16.43
CA THR A 603 18.74 8.10 16.01
C THR A 603 18.06 7.18 17.01
N GLY A 604 16.72 7.28 17.12
CA GLY A 604 15.96 6.43 18.02
C GLY A 604 16.39 6.51 19.48
N SER A 605 16.41 5.37 20.15
CA SER A 605 16.78 5.29 21.57
C SER A 605 18.21 5.75 21.88
N GLU A 606 19.12 5.78 20.90
CA GLU A 606 20.51 6.13 21.04
C GLU A 606 20.74 7.65 21.18
N VAL A 607 19.72 8.48 20.92
CA VAL A 607 19.78 9.93 21.15
C VAL A 607 20.08 10.23 22.64
N GLN A 608 19.48 9.49 23.57
CA GLN A 608 19.75 9.63 25.02
C GLN A 608 21.17 9.23 25.38
N LEU A 609 21.70 8.21 24.73
CA LEU A 609 23.08 7.75 24.90
C LEU A 609 24.07 8.84 24.45
N ALA A 610 23.80 9.46 23.29
CA ALA A 610 24.59 10.56 22.75
C ALA A 610 24.59 11.79 23.69
N LEU A 611 23.45 12.14 24.26
CA LEU A 611 23.31 13.23 25.23
C LEU A 611 24.06 12.93 26.54
N ALA A 612 24.04 11.68 27.02
CA ALA A 612 24.83 11.25 28.17
C ALA A 612 26.36 11.31 27.88
N ALA A 613 26.78 10.86 26.71
CA ALA A 613 28.20 10.96 26.29
C ALA A 613 28.65 12.43 26.15
N GLN A 614 27.80 13.33 25.67
CA GLN A 614 28.07 14.77 25.60
C GLN A 614 28.39 15.34 27.01
N LYS A 615 27.63 14.94 28.03
CA LYS A 615 27.88 15.38 29.43
C LYS A 615 29.22 14.89 29.95
N LEU A 616 29.60 13.62 29.66
CA LEU A 616 30.92 13.08 30.04
C LEU A 616 32.05 13.84 29.38
N LEU A 617 31.90 14.16 28.08
CA LEU A 617 32.90 14.93 27.31
C LEU A 617 33.00 16.39 27.80
N ALA A 618 31.86 17.01 28.16
CA ALA A 618 31.82 18.35 28.70
C ALA A 618 32.58 18.45 30.03
N ALA A 619 32.52 17.43 30.91
CA ALA A 619 33.31 17.34 32.12
C ALA A 619 34.82 17.31 31.85
N LYS A 620 35.21 16.76 30.70
CA LYS A 620 36.61 16.76 30.19
C LYS A 620 36.93 18.01 29.36
N LYS A 621 36.02 19.01 29.31
CA LYS A 621 36.16 20.24 28.52
C LYS A 621 36.21 20.02 27.01
N ILE A 622 35.63 18.94 26.50
CA ILE A 622 35.49 18.61 25.08
C ILE A 622 34.07 19.03 24.64
N ALA A 623 34.00 20.02 23.73
CA ALA A 623 32.77 20.63 23.30
C ALA A 623 32.19 19.86 22.09
N VAL A 624 31.11 19.09 22.26
CA VAL A 624 30.54 18.24 21.23
C VAL A 624 29.07 18.62 20.99
N ARG A 625 28.67 18.76 19.72
CA ARG A 625 27.29 18.90 19.30
C ARG A 625 26.63 17.53 19.22
N VAL A 626 25.35 17.45 19.65
CA VAL A 626 24.52 16.26 19.41
C VAL A 626 23.44 16.58 18.38
N VAL A 627 23.34 15.73 17.36
CA VAL A 627 22.33 15.78 16.30
C VAL A 627 21.42 14.57 16.47
N SER A 628 20.12 14.80 16.61
CA SER A 628 19.12 13.75 16.41
C SER A 628 18.81 13.66 14.93
N MET A 629 18.84 12.44 14.37
CA MET A 629 18.54 12.15 12.97
C MET A 629 17.43 11.09 12.88
N PRO A 630 16.18 11.45 13.24
CA PRO A 630 15.06 10.49 13.21
C PRO A 630 14.75 9.97 11.81
N SER A 631 15.11 10.69 10.73
CA SER A 631 14.89 10.22 9.36
C SER A 631 16.04 10.62 8.43
N THR A 632 16.91 9.66 8.14
CA THR A 632 17.99 9.84 7.15
C THR A 632 17.45 10.13 5.76
N THR A 633 16.37 9.45 5.35
CA THR A 633 15.75 9.60 4.02
C THR A 633 15.16 10.99 3.81
N THR A 634 14.58 11.59 4.84
CA THR A 634 14.06 12.96 4.80
C THR A 634 15.18 13.99 4.86
N PHE A 635 16.19 13.77 5.71
CA PHE A 635 17.35 14.67 5.81
C PHE A 635 18.16 14.72 4.50
N ASP A 636 18.32 13.60 3.82
CA ASP A 636 19.07 13.53 2.55
C ASP A 636 18.45 14.43 1.45
N ARG A 637 17.14 14.67 1.51
CA ARG A 637 16.43 15.57 0.57
C ARG A 637 16.52 17.05 0.93
N GLN A 638 17.06 17.41 2.10
CA GLN A 638 17.20 18.80 2.51
C GLN A 638 18.22 19.54 1.63
N ASP A 639 18.09 20.86 1.60
CA ASP A 639 19.03 21.72 0.90
C ASP A 639 20.44 21.66 1.49
N VAL A 640 21.42 22.04 0.68
CA VAL A 640 22.85 21.97 1.04
C VAL A 640 23.19 22.88 2.23
N ALA A 641 22.52 24.03 2.36
CA ALA A 641 22.79 24.98 3.43
C ALA A 641 22.36 24.41 4.78
N TYR A 642 21.15 23.84 4.86
CA TYR A 642 20.66 23.18 6.05
C TYR A 642 21.54 21.99 6.45
N LYS A 643 21.84 21.10 5.49
CA LYS A 643 22.74 19.95 5.76
C LYS A 643 24.09 20.37 6.31
N LYS A 644 24.66 21.47 5.83
CA LYS A 644 25.91 22.02 6.35
C LYS A 644 25.77 22.67 7.73
N ALA A 645 24.63 23.28 8.04
CA ALA A 645 24.37 23.87 9.35
C ALA A 645 24.25 22.77 10.43
N VAL A 646 23.52 21.70 10.13
CA VAL A 646 23.36 20.55 11.03
C VAL A 646 24.65 19.75 11.17
N LEU A 647 25.30 19.41 10.05
CA LEU A 647 26.51 18.60 9.96
C LEU A 647 27.67 19.40 9.33
N PRO A 648 28.40 20.23 10.10
CA PRO A 648 29.53 21.01 9.61
C PRO A 648 30.64 20.12 9.02
N LYS A 649 31.12 20.40 7.81
CA LYS A 649 32.08 19.55 7.08
C LYS A 649 33.44 19.37 7.76
N LYS A 650 33.88 20.34 8.55
CA LYS A 650 35.20 20.37 9.15
C LYS A 650 35.31 19.63 10.48
N LEU A 651 34.19 19.15 11.03
CA LEU A 651 34.15 18.47 12.32
C LEU A 651 34.12 16.95 12.10
N PRO A 652 34.87 16.15 12.84
CA PRO A 652 34.70 14.72 12.88
C PRO A 652 33.31 14.38 13.36
N ARG A 653 32.70 13.36 12.77
CA ARG A 653 31.36 12.89 13.09
C ARG A 653 31.41 11.47 13.58
N ILE A 654 30.68 11.20 14.62
CA ILE A 654 30.52 9.88 15.19
C ILE A 654 29.04 9.53 15.13
N ALA A 655 28.69 8.43 14.46
CA ALA A 655 27.31 7.96 14.43
C ALA A 655 27.07 6.90 15.51
N VAL A 656 25.86 6.86 16.07
CA VAL A 656 25.44 5.91 17.09
C VAL A 656 24.07 5.36 16.72
N GLU A 657 24.00 4.07 16.39
CA GLU A 657 22.76 3.36 16.09
C GLU A 657 22.89 1.87 16.42
N MET A 658 21.92 1.31 17.15
CA MET A 658 21.79 -0.14 17.38
C MET A 658 21.33 -0.82 16.10
N GLY A 659 22.22 -0.91 15.13
CA GLY A 659 22.04 -1.46 13.80
C GLY A 659 23.36 -1.47 13.06
N CYS A 660 23.38 -1.96 11.82
CA CYS A 660 24.61 -2.08 11.04
C CYS A 660 25.25 -0.72 10.69
N THR A 661 26.58 -0.69 10.66
CA THR A 661 27.36 0.54 10.52
C THR A 661 27.33 1.12 9.09
N GLY A 662 27.07 0.28 8.08
CA GLY A 662 27.29 0.58 6.66
C GLY A 662 26.62 1.87 6.16
N GLY A 663 25.40 2.16 6.62
CA GLY A 663 24.63 3.33 6.19
C GLY A 663 25.17 4.69 6.65
N TRP A 664 26.01 4.72 7.68
CA TRP A 664 26.49 5.96 8.31
C TRP A 664 27.73 6.56 7.65
N TRP A 665 28.51 5.74 6.97
CA TRP A 665 29.73 6.21 6.32
C TRP A 665 29.48 7.26 5.24
N LYS A 666 28.31 7.28 4.62
CA LYS A 666 27.91 8.30 3.63
C LYS A 666 27.86 9.72 4.20
N TYR A 667 27.73 9.85 5.52
CA TYR A 667 27.75 11.15 6.21
C TYR A 667 29.15 11.61 6.57
N GLY A 668 30.20 10.90 6.15
CA GLY A 668 31.60 11.21 6.44
C GLY A 668 31.94 11.02 7.92
N CYS A 669 31.38 10.00 8.54
CA CYS A 669 31.69 9.65 9.93
C CYS A 669 33.14 9.18 10.06
N ALA A 670 33.83 9.66 11.11
CA ALA A 670 35.16 9.19 11.49
C ALA A 670 35.11 7.87 12.26
N ALA A 671 33.99 7.59 12.93
CA ALA A 671 33.67 6.35 13.61
C ALA A 671 32.16 6.11 13.69
N VAL A 672 31.79 4.85 13.91
CA VAL A 672 30.39 4.45 14.11
C VAL A 672 30.33 3.48 15.29
N VAL A 673 29.48 3.76 16.26
CA VAL A 673 29.09 2.82 17.31
C VAL A 673 27.83 2.11 16.81
N GLY A 674 27.97 0.89 16.34
CA GLY A 674 26.92 0.09 15.71
C GLY A 674 27.18 -1.40 15.91
N ILE A 675 26.37 -2.25 15.26
CA ILE A 675 26.43 -3.71 15.34
C ILE A 675 26.50 -4.27 13.93
N ASP A 676 27.57 -5.01 13.62
CA ASP A 676 27.76 -5.70 12.34
C ASP A 676 27.72 -7.24 12.48
N THR A 677 27.17 -7.72 13.61
CA THR A 677 26.91 -9.13 13.91
C THR A 677 25.44 -9.29 14.31
N PHE A 678 24.94 -10.52 14.38
CA PHE A 678 23.63 -10.75 14.98
C PHE A 678 23.64 -10.40 16.48
N GLY A 679 22.44 -10.17 17.04
CA GLY A 679 22.26 -9.95 18.47
C GLY A 679 22.41 -11.24 19.29
N GLU A 680 22.09 -11.14 20.57
CA GLU A 680 22.18 -12.25 21.55
C GLU A 680 20.94 -12.28 22.45
N SER A 681 20.66 -13.45 23.07
CA SER A 681 19.56 -13.59 24.02
C SER A 681 20.02 -13.24 25.43
N ALA A 682 19.65 -12.05 25.89
CA ALA A 682 19.91 -11.58 27.26
C ALA A 682 18.97 -10.38 27.57
N PRO A 683 18.86 -9.95 28.85
CA PRO A 683 18.20 -8.70 29.20
C PRO A 683 18.81 -7.50 28.45
N ALA A 684 18.00 -6.59 27.96
CA ALA A 684 18.46 -5.45 27.15
C ALA A 684 19.63 -4.64 27.76
N PRO A 685 19.68 -4.34 29.08
CA PRO A 685 20.82 -3.64 29.66
C PRO A 685 22.16 -4.40 29.56
N GLU A 686 22.12 -5.74 29.59
CA GLU A 686 23.30 -6.56 29.41
C GLU A 686 23.77 -6.52 27.95
N LEU A 687 22.83 -6.59 27.00
CA LEU A 687 23.10 -6.47 25.57
C LEU A 687 23.71 -5.10 25.24
N PHE A 688 23.16 -4.02 25.77
CA PHE A 688 23.72 -2.68 25.55
C PHE A 688 25.18 -2.59 25.99
N LYS A 689 25.50 -3.16 27.16
CA LYS A 689 26.85 -3.21 27.67
C LYS A 689 27.77 -4.11 26.82
N HIS A 690 27.27 -5.30 26.45
CA HIS A 690 28.00 -6.28 25.65
C HIS A 690 28.39 -5.71 24.28
N PHE A 691 27.47 -5.06 23.58
CA PHE A 691 27.70 -4.46 22.26
C PHE A 691 28.26 -3.03 22.33
N GLY A 692 28.60 -2.52 23.52
CA GLY A 692 29.26 -1.24 23.68
C GLY A 692 28.38 -0.01 23.57
N PHE A 693 27.04 -0.15 23.71
CA PHE A 693 26.13 0.97 23.74
C PHE A 693 26.07 1.56 25.14
N THR A 694 27.18 2.17 25.57
CA THR A 694 27.33 2.90 26.82
C THR A 694 27.80 4.33 26.55
N ALA A 695 27.45 5.27 27.44
CA ALA A 695 27.86 6.67 27.30
C ALA A 695 29.39 6.81 27.30
N GLU A 696 30.05 5.98 28.10
CA GLU A 696 31.53 5.92 28.24
C GLU A 696 32.18 5.50 26.92
N ASN A 697 31.67 4.44 26.26
CA ASN A 697 32.19 3.98 24.97
C ASN A 697 31.98 5.00 23.87
N VAL A 698 30.80 5.64 23.82
CA VAL A 698 30.56 6.72 22.84
C VAL A 698 31.51 7.88 23.09
N ALA A 699 31.72 8.29 24.34
CA ALA A 699 32.68 9.35 24.68
C ALA A 699 34.10 8.99 24.31
N ALA A 700 34.56 7.78 24.62
CA ALA A 700 35.91 7.28 24.25
C ALA A 700 36.07 7.22 22.72
N THR A 701 35.05 6.85 21.98
CA THR A 701 35.07 6.84 20.51
C THR A 701 35.25 8.26 19.94
N VAL A 702 34.60 9.26 20.55
CA VAL A 702 34.77 10.69 20.20
C VAL A 702 36.24 11.10 20.48
N GLU A 703 36.77 10.79 21.66
CA GLU A 703 38.14 11.13 22.02
C GLU A 703 39.14 10.54 21.04
N SER A 704 39.03 9.25 20.74
CA SER A 704 39.88 8.58 19.75
C SER A 704 39.77 9.20 18.34
N ALA A 705 38.60 9.67 17.94
CA ALA A 705 38.40 10.34 16.64
C ALA A 705 39.03 11.75 16.59
N LEU A 706 39.20 12.39 17.73
CA LEU A 706 39.87 13.70 17.85
C LEU A 706 41.41 13.62 17.87
N GLU A 707 41.95 12.46 18.23
CA GLU A 707 43.40 12.20 18.24
C GLU A 707 43.97 11.86 16.85
N ARG A 708 43.14 11.47 15.92
CA ARG A 708 43.46 11.18 14.51
C ARG A 708 43.43 12.45 13.65
#